data_51a43246711df6529827a61b63987ae2
#
_entry.id   51a43246711df6529827a61b63987ae2
#
_cell.length_a   1.000
_cell.length_b   1.000
_cell.length_c   1.000
_cell.angle_alpha   90.00
_cell.angle_beta   90.00
_cell.angle_gamma   90.00
#
_symmetry.space_group_name_H-M   'P 1'
#
loop_
_entity.id
_entity.type
_entity.pdbx_description
1 polymer ?
#
loop_
_entity_poly.entity_id
_entity_poly.type
_entity_poly.pdbx_seq_one_letter_code
_entity_poly.pdbx_strand_id
1 'polypeptide(L)'
;MKKFYGENELRRMYLEFFESKGHLKMNSFSLVPHNDNSLLLINAGMAPLKPYFTGQEIPPRRRVTTCQKCIRTGDIENVGKTARHLTFFEMLGNFSFGDYFKHEAIAWSWEFLTKVLGLEEDRLYPSIYGEDDEAFDIWTKEVGVPAERITRFYRDPETGECDNFWEHGAGPCGPCSEIYYDRGEKYGCGKPDCKVGCDCDRFMEVWNNVFTQFEGDGKGGYTELSQKNIDTGMGLERLAVVMQDVDSVFDIDTMKAIRDRVCELSGKKYEVDAMDDVSIRLITDHIRSSTFMISDGIMPSNEGRGYVLRRIIRRAARHGRMLGIDGIFMAELAKTGISESKDGYPELEEKKDFILKVLAQEEEKFAKTIDQGLAILEEMEKEMIASGSKVLSGDNAFKLYDTYGFPMDLTSEILEEKGFTIDEDGFKKAMEVQRTTARKNRKTTNYMGADATVYDEIDPSVTTEFVGYDKLETASTVTVLTSETEIVEALSDGEIGTIIVEETPFYATMGGQQGDKGVIYTSDGTFKVEDTIKLLGGKVGHVGKMTSGMIKSGDKVTLSVDADLRGKTCKNHSATHLLQKALREVLGTHVEQAGSYQDAERTRFDFSHFQAMTAEEIAKVEKIVNDEIAADLEVRTDVMTVEEAKKTGAMALFGEKYGEKVRVVSMGEFSKEFCGGTHVKHTGEIAAFKIISESGVAAGVRRIEALTGDNVFAYYKNIEAELERAAKAAKTTPAALVEKIEHMMAEIKALNAENESLKSKAAKEALGDVMDQVVEVKGVKLLATSVAGVDMNGLRDLGDQLKGKLGEGVVVLASEADGKVNLVAMATEEAMKKGAHAGNLIKAIAGKVGGGGGGRPNMAQAGGKNPAGIPDVVAEAKAALENQIK
;
A
#
# COMPACT_ATOMS: atom_id res chain seq x y z
N MET A 1 -11.83 -35.97 34.99
CA MET A 1 -11.28 -35.51 33.71
C MET A 1 -11.85 -34.15 33.45
N LYS A 2 -11.03 -33.13 33.26
CA LYS A 2 -11.51 -31.85 32.76
C LYS A 2 -12.25 -32.10 31.44
N LYS A 3 -13.36 -31.44 31.23
CA LYS A 3 -14.08 -31.54 29.99
C LYS A 3 -13.34 -30.71 28.94
N PHE A 4 -13.00 -31.29 27.81
CA PHE A 4 -12.37 -30.61 26.70
C PHE A 4 -13.42 -29.71 26.00
N TYR A 5 -13.08 -28.45 25.79
CA TYR A 5 -13.89 -27.54 25.01
C TYR A 5 -13.01 -26.90 23.91
N GLY A 6 -13.48 -26.93 22.67
CA GLY A 6 -12.84 -26.23 21.56
C GLY A 6 -13.00 -24.72 21.65
N GLU A 7 -12.11 -23.97 21.00
CA GLU A 7 -12.12 -22.49 21.01
C GLU A 7 -13.47 -21.91 20.54
N ASN A 8 -14.04 -22.44 19.47
CA ASN A 8 -15.34 -22.02 18.95
C ASN A 8 -16.50 -22.32 19.94
N GLU A 9 -16.40 -23.42 20.68
CA GLU A 9 -17.35 -23.77 21.71
C GLU A 9 -17.26 -22.82 22.91
N LEU A 10 -16.06 -22.49 23.36
CA LEU A 10 -15.82 -21.53 24.45
C LEU A 10 -16.38 -20.15 24.11
N ARG A 11 -16.14 -19.68 22.89
CA ARG A 11 -16.73 -18.41 22.39
C ARG A 11 -18.24 -18.41 22.49
N ARG A 12 -18.87 -19.47 22.02
CA ARG A 12 -20.34 -19.61 22.07
C ARG A 12 -20.85 -19.68 23.50
N MET A 13 -20.22 -20.48 24.36
CA MET A 13 -20.62 -20.64 25.77
C MET A 13 -20.58 -19.31 26.54
N TYR A 14 -19.53 -18.48 26.30
CA TYR A 14 -19.41 -17.17 26.92
C TYR A 14 -20.53 -16.23 26.49
N LEU A 15 -20.75 -16.11 25.20
CA LEU A 15 -21.78 -15.23 24.66
C LEU A 15 -23.20 -15.64 25.13
N GLU A 16 -23.52 -16.93 25.10
CA GLU A 16 -24.80 -17.49 25.60
C GLU A 16 -24.95 -17.27 27.10
N PHE A 17 -23.88 -17.40 27.88
CA PHE A 17 -23.97 -17.14 29.32
C PHE A 17 -24.31 -15.69 29.60
N PHE A 18 -23.70 -14.73 28.96
CA PHE A 18 -24.02 -13.32 29.18
C PHE A 18 -25.34 -12.89 28.53
N GLU A 19 -25.79 -13.54 27.46
CA GLU A 19 -27.17 -13.39 26.98
C GLU A 19 -28.18 -13.81 28.09
N SER A 20 -27.90 -14.91 28.78
CA SER A 20 -28.74 -15.36 29.92
C SER A 20 -28.77 -14.36 31.08
N LYS A 21 -27.75 -13.52 31.21
CA LYS A 21 -27.65 -12.41 32.18
C LYS A 21 -28.27 -11.11 31.65
N GLY A 22 -28.91 -11.13 30.46
CA GLY A 22 -29.61 -10.01 29.86
C GLY A 22 -28.80 -9.11 28.97
N HIS A 23 -27.58 -9.51 28.60
CA HIS A 23 -26.74 -8.76 27.67
C HIS A 23 -27.23 -8.91 26.23
N LEU A 24 -27.06 -7.85 25.45
CA LEU A 24 -27.20 -7.90 24.00
C LEU A 24 -25.92 -8.47 23.40
N LYS A 25 -26.01 -9.60 22.74
CA LYS A 25 -24.90 -10.12 21.95
C LYS A 25 -24.71 -9.26 20.70
N MET A 26 -23.54 -8.69 20.55
CA MET A 26 -23.15 -7.94 19.37
C MET A 26 -22.06 -8.70 18.59
N ASN A 27 -22.05 -8.54 17.27
CA ASN A 27 -20.99 -9.07 16.43
C ASN A 27 -19.68 -8.34 16.72
N SER A 28 -18.55 -8.97 16.42
CA SER A 28 -17.25 -8.32 16.43
C SER A 28 -17.23 -7.12 15.48
N PHE A 29 -16.69 -6.02 15.94
CA PHE A 29 -16.42 -4.87 15.10
C PHE A 29 -15.22 -5.14 14.20
N SER A 30 -15.07 -4.33 13.15
CA SER A 30 -13.89 -4.35 12.29
C SER A 30 -12.63 -4.03 13.09
N LEU A 31 -11.50 -4.61 12.69
CA LEU A 31 -10.17 -4.24 13.18
C LEU A 31 -9.78 -2.79 12.85
N VAL A 32 -10.46 -2.19 11.87
CA VAL A 32 -10.28 -0.79 11.50
C VAL A 32 -11.12 0.09 12.42
N PRO A 33 -10.50 0.95 13.27
CA PRO A 33 -11.25 1.83 14.16
C PRO A 33 -12.16 2.78 13.38
N HIS A 34 -13.40 2.94 13.83
CA HIS A 34 -14.31 3.98 13.35
C HIS A 34 -14.25 5.20 14.26
N ASN A 35 -14.02 6.37 13.70
CA ASN A 35 -14.02 7.66 14.42
C ASN A 35 -13.00 7.81 15.57
N ASP A 36 -12.02 6.93 15.67
CA ASP A 36 -10.92 7.04 16.64
C ASP A 36 -9.57 7.08 15.93
N ASN A 37 -9.00 8.28 15.81
CA ASN A 37 -7.68 8.49 15.19
C ASN A 37 -6.51 8.20 16.15
N SER A 38 -6.79 7.90 17.42
CA SER A 38 -5.76 7.56 18.41
C SER A 38 -5.28 6.11 18.25
N LEU A 39 -6.10 5.25 17.64
CA LEU A 39 -5.81 3.84 17.42
C LEU A 39 -5.53 3.55 15.94
N LEU A 40 -4.45 2.86 15.68
CA LEU A 40 -4.14 2.34 14.35
C LEU A 40 -5.04 1.14 14.01
N LEU A 41 -5.20 0.23 14.94
CA LEU A 41 -6.01 -0.99 14.87
C LEU A 41 -6.72 -1.19 16.21
N ILE A 42 -7.87 -1.86 16.20
CA ILE A 42 -8.58 -2.24 17.42
C ILE A 42 -7.71 -3.23 18.21
N ASN A 43 -7.39 -2.88 19.45
CA ASN A 43 -6.48 -3.61 20.33
C ASN A 43 -7.12 -4.09 21.66
N ALA A 44 -8.39 -3.74 21.89
CA ALA A 44 -9.15 -4.11 23.09
C ALA A 44 -10.64 -4.20 22.78
N GLY A 45 -11.39 -4.98 23.59
CA GLY A 45 -12.82 -5.20 23.42
C GLY A 45 -13.65 -3.93 23.57
N MET A 46 -13.21 -3.02 24.45
CA MET A 46 -13.93 -1.75 24.71
C MET A 46 -13.69 -0.68 23.64
N ALA A 47 -12.61 -0.77 22.87
CA ALA A 47 -12.21 0.29 21.97
C ALA A 47 -13.32 0.74 21.00
N PRO A 48 -14.09 -0.15 20.33
CA PRO A 48 -15.20 0.26 19.49
C PRO A 48 -16.44 0.74 20.28
N LEU A 49 -16.51 0.49 21.58
CA LEU A 49 -17.62 0.87 22.47
C LEU A 49 -17.36 2.14 23.27
N LYS A 50 -16.17 2.76 23.12
CA LYS A 50 -15.74 3.96 23.85
C LYS A 50 -16.78 5.10 23.90
N PRO A 51 -17.53 5.41 22.81
CA PRO A 51 -18.57 6.44 22.85
C PRO A 51 -19.72 6.15 23.85
N TYR A 52 -20.00 4.88 24.16
CA TYR A 52 -21.01 4.48 25.15
C TYR A 52 -20.52 4.67 26.58
N PHE A 53 -19.23 4.48 26.83
CA PHE A 53 -18.60 4.72 28.13
C PHE A 53 -18.56 6.20 28.52
N THR A 54 -18.35 7.06 27.54
CA THR A 54 -18.29 8.52 27.70
C THR A 54 -19.68 9.18 27.64
N GLY A 55 -20.72 8.45 27.31
CA GLY A 55 -22.06 8.99 27.11
C GLY A 55 -22.24 9.83 25.84
N GLN A 56 -21.28 9.81 24.93
CA GLN A 56 -21.36 10.50 23.62
C GLN A 56 -22.44 9.85 22.73
N GLU A 57 -22.63 8.54 22.87
CA GLU A 57 -23.67 7.81 22.17
C GLU A 57 -24.50 6.98 23.17
N ILE A 58 -25.76 6.75 22.83
CA ILE A 58 -26.64 5.88 23.62
C ILE A 58 -26.43 4.43 23.16
N PRO A 59 -26.05 3.51 24.07
CA PRO A 59 -25.86 2.12 23.70
C PRO A 59 -27.20 1.49 23.29
N PRO A 60 -27.20 0.51 22.37
CA PRO A 60 -28.41 -0.20 21.93
C PRO A 60 -29.08 -0.96 23.10
N ARG A 61 -28.30 -1.32 24.11
CA ARG A 61 -28.71 -1.86 25.40
C ARG A 61 -27.63 -1.51 26.43
N ARG A 62 -28.02 -1.31 27.68
CA ARG A 62 -27.08 -1.00 28.78
C ARG A 62 -26.16 -2.17 29.13
N ARG A 63 -26.49 -3.38 28.74
CA ARG A 63 -25.67 -4.60 28.85
C ARG A 63 -25.36 -5.14 27.48
N VAL A 64 -24.09 -5.27 27.17
CA VAL A 64 -23.60 -5.77 25.87
C VAL A 64 -22.55 -6.84 26.10
N THR A 65 -22.51 -7.86 25.25
CA THR A 65 -21.43 -8.83 25.22
C THR A 65 -20.92 -9.04 23.80
N THR A 66 -19.60 -9.16 23.65
CA THR A 66 -18.94 -9.34 22.36
C THR A 66 -17.81 -10.36 22.46
N CYS A 67 -17.43 -10.92 21.31
CA CYS A 67 -16.11 -11.50 21.10
C CYS A 67 -15.40 -10.63 20.06
N GLN A 68 -14.52 -9.74 20.50
CA GLN A 68 -13.92 -8.73 19.66
C GLN A 68 -12.58 -9.19 19.10
N LYS A 69 -12.43 -9.08 17.78
CA LYS A 69 -11.13 -9.20 17.07
C LYS A 69 -10.19 -8.09 17.52
N CYS A 70 -8.97 -8.44 17.92
CA CYS A 70 -7.96 -7.50 18.38
C CYS A 70 -6.61 -7.75 17.70
N ILE A 71 -5.88 -6.66 17.43
CA ILE A 71 -4.49 -6.69 16.97
C ILE A 71 -3.62 -5.86 17.93
N ARG A 72 -2.56 -6.49 18.47
CA ARG A 72 -1.52 -5.81 19.26
C ARG A 72 -0.19 -5.85 18.53
N THR A 73 0.26 -4.69 18.09
CA THR A 73 1.52 -4.57 17.33
C THR A 73 2.76 -4.58 18.20
N GLY A 74 2.64 -4.18 19.47
CA GLY A 74 3.75 -4.22 20.45
C GLY A 74 4.23 -5.62 20.79
N ASP A 75 3.37 -6.63 20.61
CA ASP A 75 3.70 -8.02 20.95
C ASP A 75 4.35 -8.80 19.80
N ILE A 76 4.43 -8.23 18.58
CA ILE A 76 4.93 -8.91 17.37
C ILE A 76 6.32 -9.53 17.58
N GLU A 77 7.22 -8.86 18.32
CA GLU A 77 8.58 -9.33 18.57
C GLU A 77 8.64 -10.54 19.55
N ASN A 78 7.60 -10.70 20.37
CA ASN A 78 7.48 -11.80 21.34
C ASN A 78 6.77 -13.02 20.76
N VAL A 79 6.10 -12.87 19.63
CA VAL A 79 5.39 -13.97 18.96
C VAL A 79 6.36 -15.08 18.56
N GLY A 80 5.98 -16.30 18.89
CA GLY A 80 6.80 -17.51 18.68
C GLY A 80 7.84 -17.77 19.77
N LYS A 81 8.27 -16.74 20.52
CA LYS A 81 9.28 -16.85 21.60
C LYS A 81 8.67 -17.17 22.95
N THR A 82 7.43 -16.80 23.18
CA THR A 82 6.68 -17.03 24.42
C THR A 82 5.49 -17.93 24.18
N ALA A 83 4.92 -18.48 25.23
CA ALA A 83 3.79 -19.40 25.17
C ALA A 83 2.42 -18.68 25.06
N ARG A 84 2.37 -17.34 25.20
CA ARG A 84 1.12 -16.58 25.42
C ARG A 84 0.92 -15.35 24.54
N HIS A 85 1.92 -14.89 23.74
CA HIS A 85 1.83 -13.71 22.91
C HIS A 85 1.37 -14.04 21.49
N LEU A 86 0.39 -13.30 21.04
CA LEU A 86 -0.20 -13.37 19.70
C LEU A 86 -0.32 -11.95 19.14
N THR A 87 -0.17 -11.80 17.82
CA THR A 87 -0.47 -10.54 17.11
C THR A 87 -1.98 -10.31 17.01
N PHE A 88 -2.71 -11.33 16.56
CA PHE A 88 -4.18 -11.37 16.54
C PHE A 88 -4.68 -12.26 17.67
N PHE A 89 -5.67 -11.79 18.41
CA PHE A 89 -6.38 -12.56 19.40
C PHE A 89 -7.82 -12.12 19.53
N GLU A 90 -8.63 -12.97 20.14
CA GLU A 90 -10.03 -12.70 20.39
C GLU A 90 -10.25 -12.33 21.86
N MET A 91 -10.90 -11.18 22.09
CA MET A 91 -11.22 -10.70 23.43
C MET A 91 -12.71 -10.85 23.69
N LEU A 92 -13.05 -11.77 24.57
CA LEU A 92 -14.39 -11.91 25.11
C LEU A 92 -14.65 -10.79 26.11
N GLY A 93 -15.77 -10.09 25.97
CA GLY A 93 -16.11 -8.96 26.83
C GLY A 93 -17.57 -8.90 27.20
N ASN A 94 -17.86 -8.54 28.44
CA ASN A 94 -19.17 -8.15 28.90
C ASN A 94 -19.11 -6.74 29.50
N PHE A 95 -20.02 -5.90 29.04
CA PHE A 95 -19.99 -4.46 29.28
C PHE A 95 -21.28 -4.00 29.95
N SER A 96 -21.15 -3.06 30.90
CA SER A 96 -22.26 -2.36 31.55
C SER A 96 -22.10 -0.86 31.36
N PHE A 97 -23.14 -0.21 30.86
CA PHE A 97 -23.19 1.24 30.69
C PHE A 97 -24.18 1.82 31.73
N GLY A 98 -23.68 2.00 32.99
CA GLY A 98 -24.46 2.52 34.11
C GLY A 98 -25.62 1.61 34.55
N ASP A 99 -25.48 0.28 34.42
CA ASP A 99 -26.50 -0.69 34.84
C ASP A 99 -26.02 -1.51 36.05
N TYR A 100 -25.09 -2.47 35.86
CA TYR A 100 -24.47 -3.21 36.97
C TYR A 100 -23.01 -2.79 37.17
N PHE A 101 -22.43 -3.16 38.33
CA PHE A 101 -21.07 -2.80 38.65
C PHE A 101 -20.29 -3.98 39.28
N LYS A 102 -19.41 -3.74 40.25
CA LYS A 102 -18.46 -4.72 40.83
C LYS A 102 -19.10 -6.01 41.31
N HIS A 103 -20.23 -5.95 42.03
CA HIS A 103 -20.90 -7.11 42.62
C HIS A 103 -21.27 -8.16 41.56
N GLU A 104 -21.95 -7.74 40.52
CA GLU A 104 -22.39 -8.64 39.46
C GLU A 104 -21.18 -9.06 38.58
N ALA A 105 -20.29 -8.13 38.22
CA ALA A 105 -19.15 -8.43 37.37
C ALA A 105 -18.26 -9.52 37.98
N ILE A 106 -17.90 -9.37 39.25
CA ILE A 106 -17.09 -10.35 40.01
C ILE A 106 -17.84 -11.69 40.17
N ALA A 107 -19.11 -11.63 40.61
CA ALA A 107 -19.90 -12.84 40.81
C ALA A 107 -20.11 -13.65 39.51
N TRP A 108 -20.38 -12.97 38.37
CA TRP A 108 -20.62 -13.66 37.09
C TRP A 108 -19.32 -14.17 36.47
N SER A 109 -18.19 -13.46 36.62
CA SER A 109 -16.89 -13.98 36.16
C SER A 109 -16.51 -15.26 36.89
N TRP A 110 -16.71 -15.30 38.22
CA TRP A 110 -16.50 -16.50 39.04
C TRP A 110 -17.47 -17.63 38.68
N GLU A 111 -18.77 -17.31 38.54
CA GLU A 111 -19.80 -18.27 38.15
C GLU A 111 -19.46 -18.91 36.79
N PHE A 112 -19.06 -18.13 35.81
CA PHE A 112 -18.71 -18.65 34.50
C PHE A 112 -17.53 -19.61 34.58
N LEU A 113 -16.43 -19.21 35.24
CA LEU A 113 -15.23 -20.04 35.33
C LEU A 113 -15.48 -21.33 36.15
N THR A 114 -16.19 -21.23 37.27
CA THR A 114 -16.31 -22.37 38.22
C THR A 114 -17.52 -23.24 37.97
N LYS A 115 -18.70 -22.66 37.61
CA LYS A 115 -19.94 -23.42 37.44
C LYS A 115 -20.20 -23.81 36.00
N VAL A 116 -19.89 -22.93 35.04
CA VAL A 116 -20.14 -23.20 33.61
C VAL A 116 -18.97 -23.99 33.01
N LEU A 117 -17.75 -23.53 33.20
CA LEU A 117 -16.56 -24.21 32.66
C LEU A 117 -16.03 -25.32 33.58
N GLY A 118 -16.33 -25.24 34.88
CA GLY A 118 -15.93 -26.27 35.86
C GLY A 118 -14.46 -26.24 36.22
N LEU A 119 -13.82 -25.07 36.19
CA LEU A 119 -12.45 -24.89 36.69
C LEU A 119 -12.40 -25.08 38.20
N GLU A 120 -11.30 -25.67 38.69
CA GLU A 120 -11.06 -25.87 40.11
C GLU A 120 -10.86 -24.53 40.83
N GLU A 121 -11.71 -24.25 41.84
CA GLU A 121 -11.71 -22.96 42.55
C GLU A 121 -10.38 -22.71 43.29
N ASP A 122 -9.68 -23.75 43.72
CA ASP A 122 -8.38 -23.68 44.40
C ASP A 122 -7.21 -23.32 43.49
N ARG A 123 -7.41 -23.37 42.17
CA ARG A 123 -6.43 -22.94 41.18
C ARG A 123 -6.70 -21.54 40.62
N LEU A 124 -7.76 -20.88 41.07
CA LEU A 124 -8.11 -19.51 40.66
C LEU A 124 -7.62 -18.50 41.71
N TYR A 125 -6.86 -17.52 41.26
CA TYR A 125 -6.21 -16.49 42.10
C TYR A 125 -6.63 -15.10 41.61
N PRO A 126 -7.57 -14.44 42.29
CA PRO A 126 -7.91 -13.05 41.97
C PRO A 126 -6.79 -12.09 42.37
N SER A 127 -6.64 -11.01 41.61
CA SER A 127 -5.89 -9.83 42.00
C SER A 127 -6.79 -8.61 41.97
N ILE A 128 -6.39 -7.57 42.72
CA ILE A 128 -7.14 -6.31 42.81
C ILE A 128 -6.18 -5.14 42.90
N TYR A 129 -6.65 -3.95 42.56
CA TYR A 129 -5.99 -2.72 42.90
C TYR A 129 -5.86 -2.57 44.42
N GLY A 130 -4.69 -2.23 44.93
CA GLY A 130 -4.33 -2.32 46.33
C GLY A 130 -5.24 -1.51 47.28
N GLU A 131 -5.84 -0.44 46.77
CA GLU A 131 -6.74 0.45 47.52
C GLU A 131 -8.23 0.14 47.29
N ASP A 132 -8.57 -0.90 46.49
CA ASP A 132 -9.97 -1.30 46.22
C ASP A 132 -10.49 -2.30 47.25
N ASP A 133 -10.80 -1.78 48.47
CA ASP A 133 -11.33 -2.59 49.55
C ASP A 133 -12.75 -3.14 49.25
N GLU A 134 -13.53 -2.46 48.40
CA GLU A 134 -14.84 -2.95 47.95
C GLU A 134 -14.69 -4.24 47.16
N ALA A 135 -13.79 -4.29 46.17
CA ALA A 135 -13.52 -5.51 45.43
C ALA A 135 -12.99 -6.62 46.32
N PHE A 136 -12.13 -6.30 47.30
CA PHE A 136 -11.65 -7.28 48.29
C PHE A 136 -12.78 -7.88 49.11
N ASP A 137 -13.69 -7.05 49.56
CA ASP A 137 -14.85 -7.49 50.35
C ASP A 137 -15.81 -8.35 49.52
N ILE A 138 -16.05 -8.01 48.29
CA ILE A 138 -16.87 -8.83 47.38
C ILE A 138 -16.23 -10.22 47.19
N TRP A 139 -14.93 -10.27 46.88
CA TRP A 139 -14.22 -11.52 46.68
C TRP A 139 -14.26 -12.40 47.96
N THR A 140 -14.02 -11.84 49.14
CA THR A 140 -13.91 -12.62 50.38
C THR A 140 -15.24 -12.94 51.00
N LYS A 141 -16.22 -11.99 51.02
CA LYS A 141 -17.46 -12.14 51.78
C LYS A 141 -18.63 -12.65 50.93
N GLU A 142 -18.68 -12.32 49.65
CA GLU A 142 -19.79 -12.70 48.77
C GLU A 142 -19.42 -13.93 47.94
N VAL A 143 -18.25 -13.94 47.30
CA VAL A 143 -17.78 -15.06 46.50
C VAL A 143 -17.16 -16.16 47.35
N GLY A 144 -16.53 -15.81 48.48
CA GLY A 144 -15.95 -16.75 49.43
C GLY A 144 -14.54 -17.22 49.12
N VAL A 145 -13.80 -16.43 48.32
CA VAL A 145 -12.36 -16.70 48.05
C VAL A 145 -11.54 -16.41 49.31
N PRO A 146 -10.69 -17.33 49.75
CA PRO A 146 -9.80 -17.07 50.86
C PRO A 146 -8.90 -15.84 50.67
N ALA A 147 -8.80 -14.99 51.69
CA ALA A 147 -8.06 -13.73 51.59
C ALA A 147 -6.60 -13.88 51.16
N GLU A 148 -5.97 -14.99 51.54
CA GLU A 148 -4.59 -15.35 51.18
C GLU A 148 -4.39 -15.67 49.71
N ARG A 149 -5.45 -15.92 48.98
CA ARG A 149 -5.40 -16.12 47.51
C ARG A 149 -5.59 -14.84 46.70
N ILE A 150 -5.92 -13.74 47.37
CA ILE A 150 -6.14 -12.44 46.69
C ILE A 150 -4.83 -11.64 46.74
N THR A 151 -4.32 -11.30 45.55
CA THR A 151 -3.13 -10.47 45.43
C THR A 151 -3.51 -9.00 45.29
N ARG A 152 -2.87 -8.13 46.07
CA ARG A 152 -3.05 -6.67 45.98
C ARG A 152 -1.88 -6.05 45.24
N PHE A 153 -2.13 -5.38 44.11
CA PHE A 153 -1.13 -4.60 43.38
C PHE A 153 -1.29 -3.13 43.65
N TYR A 154 -0.21 -2.49 44.02
CA TYR A 154 -0.14 -1.05 44.28
C TYR A 154 0.60 -0.34 43.18
N ARG A 155 0.35 0.93 42.98
CA ARG A 155 1.11 1.74 42.03
C ARG A 155 2.59 1.75 42.40
N ASP A 156 3.43 1.56 41.40
CA ASP A 156 4.86 1.71 41.54
C ASP A 156 5.18 3.18 41.87
N PRO A 157 5.93 3.43 42.97
CA PRO A 157 6.23 4.79 43.43
C PRO A 157 7.11 5.59 42.43
N GLU A 158 7.89 4.93 41.58
CA GLU A 158 8.84 5.57 40.66
C GLU A 158 8.19 5.82 39.29
N THR A 159 7.45 4.86 38.77
CA THR A 159 6.84 4.91 37.44
C THR A 159 5.39 5.38 37.48
N GLY A 160 4.70 5.20 38.60
CA GLY A 160 3.26 5.47 38.73
C GLY A 160 2.37 4.36 38.11
N GLU A 161 2.96 3.35 37.48
CA GLU A 161 2.24 2.25 36.86
C GLU A 161 1.65 1.26 37.89
N CYS A 162 0.56 0.59 37.52
CA CYS A 162 -0.06 -0.46 38.31
C CYS A 162 -0.79 -1.46 37.44
N ASP A 163 -0.50 -2.75 37.62
CA ASP A 163 -1.13 -3.84 36.87
C ASP A 163 -2.67 -3.88 37.02
N ASN A 164 -3.17 -3.55 38.23
CA ASN A 164 -4.61 -3.57 38.51
C ASN A 164 -5.27 -2.18 38.48
N PHE A 165 -4.74 -1.25 37.71
CA PHE A 165 -5.42 0.01 37.37
C PHE A 165 -5.32 0.24 35.86
N TRP A 166 -6.45 0.10 35.17
CA TRP A 166 -6.47 0.23 33.72
C TRP A 166 -6.64 1.70 33.32
N GLU A 167 -5.67 2.20 32.54
CA GLU A 167 -5.68 3.52 31.95
C GLU A 167 -4.92 3.52 30.60
N HIS A 168 -5.37 4.30 29.64
CA HIS A 168 -4.70 4.44 28.35
C HIS A 168 -4.82 5.89 27.84
N GLY A 169 -3.86 6.72 28.22
CA GLY A 169 -3.87 8.15 27.93
C GLY A 169 -5.04 8.86 28.60
N ALA A 170 -5.64 9.86 27.93
CA ALA A 170 -6.85 10.52 28.39
C ALA A 170 -8.09 9.69 28.04
N GLY A 171 -9.04 9.55 28.97
CA GLY A 171 -10.29 8.84 28.75
C GLY A 171 -10.77 8.01 29.94
N PRO A 172 -11.83 7.20 29.75
CA PRO A 172 -12.39 6.34 30.78
C PRO A 172 -11.37 5.38 31.36
N CYS A 173 -11.23 5.33 32.69
CA CYS A 173 -10.26 4.49 33.38
C CYS A 173 -10.78 4.05 34.77
N GLY A 174 -10.05 3.16 35.42
CA GLY A 174 -10.39 2.74 36.77
C GLY A 174 -9.62 1.54 37.27
N PRO A 175 -9.81 1.19 38.57
CA PRO A 175 -9.25 -0.03 39.14
C PRO A 175 -9.79 -1.26 38.45
N CYS A 176 -9.02 -2.33 38.42
CA CYS A 176 -9.47 -3.59 37.89
C CYS A 176 -9.16 -4.76 38.83
N SER A 177 -9.83 -5.87 38.58
CA SER A 177 -9.60 -7.14 39.22
C SER A 177 -9.40 -8.22 38.19
N GLU A 178 -8.24 -8.84 38.22
CA GLU A 178 -7.88 -9.91 37.30
C GLU A 178 -8.05 -11.28 37.96
N ILE A 179 -8.30 -12.30 37.17
CA ILE A 179 -8.36 -13.67 37.62
C ILE A 179 -7.28 -14.47 36.93
N TYR A 180 -6.35 -15.02 37.71
CA TYR A 180 -5.28 -15.88 37.25
C TYR A 180 -5.59 -17.34 37.52
N TYR A 181 -5.16 -18.19 36.60
CA TYR A 181 -5.22 -19.64 36.77
C TYR A 181 -3.82 -20.20 37.00
N ASP A 182 -3.63 -20.93 38.13
CA ASP A 182 -2.38 -21.65 38.43
C ASP A 182 -2.28 -22.91 37.58
N ARG A 183 -1.47 -22.90 36.58
CA ARG A 183 -1.19 -24.05 35.67
C ARG A 183 -0.32 -25.13 36.31
N GLY A 184 0.25 -24.84 37.47
CA GLY A 184 1.12 -25.73 38.25
C GLY A 184 2.60 -25.41 38.11
N GLU A 185 3.38 -26.04 39.02
CA GLU A 185 4.80 -25.72 39.19
C GLU A 185 5.67 -25.99 37.96
N LYS A 186 5.26 -26.92 37.08
CA LYS A 186 5.99 -27.21 35.82
C LYS A 186 6.14 -25.98 34.91
N TYR A 187 5.23 -24.98 35.02
CA TYR A 187 5.26 -23.75 34.23
C TYR A 187 5.91 -22.59 35.00
N GLY A 188 6.33 -22.81 36.24
CA GLY A 188 6.91 -21.77 37.08
C GLY A 188 8.37 -21.47 36.73
N CYS A 189 8.83 -20.29 37.16
CA CYS A 189 10.23 -19.87 36.98
C CYS A 189 11.23 -20.60 37.87
N GLY A 190 10.79 -21.53 38.69
CA GLY A 190 11.63 -22.29 39.62
C GLY A 190 12.10 -21.47 40.83
N LYS A 191 11.68 -20.21 41.01
CA LYS A 191 12.02 -19.39 42.16
C LYS A 191 11.06 -19.65 43.33
N PRO A 192 11.56 -19.63 44.59
CA PRO A 192 10.72 -19.87 45.76
C PRO A 192 9.58 -18.87 45.97
N ASP A 193 9.71 -17.67 45.41
CA ASP A 193 8.77 -16.56 45.51
C ASP A 193 7.84 -16.43 44.26
N CYS A 194 7.77 -17.49 43.46
CA CYS A 194 6.88 -17.56 42.32
C CYS A 194 5.40 -17.39 42.74
N LYS A 195 4.77 -16.30 42.34
CA LYS A 195 3.40 -15.90 42.73
C LYS A 195 2.69 -15.19 41.57
N VAL A 196 1.43 -14.84 41.77
CA VAL A 196 0.69 -13.98 40.86
C VAL A 196 1.47 -12.67 40.62
N GLY A 197 1.58 -12.23 39.34
CA GLY A 197 2.43 -11.13 38.89
C GLY A 197 3.86 -11.56 38.54
N CYS A 198 4.22 -12.85 38.66
CA CYS A 198 5.46 -13.34 38.11
C CYS A 198 5.38 -13.47 36.59
N ASP A 199 6.42 -13.06 35.91
CA ASP A 199 6.48 -13.05 34.41
C ASP A 199 6.66 -14.45 33.79
N CYS A 200 6.45 -15.53 34.57
CA CYS A 200 6.44 -16.88 34.07
C CYS A 200 5.04 -17.36 33.67
N ASP A 201 4.95 -18.52 33.01
CA ASP A 201 3.71 -19.07 32.50
C ASP A 201 2.86 -19.85 33.51
N ARG A 202 3.21 -19.84 34.81
CA ARG A 202 2.51 -20.57 35.89
C ARG A 202 1.15 -19.96 36.18
N PHE A 203 1.13 -18.66 36.51
CA PHE A 203 -0.10 -17.91 36.80
C PHE A 203 -0.52 -17.17 35.55
N MET A 204 -1.41 -17.80 34.77
CA MET A 204 -1.91 -17.22 33.54
C MET A 204 -3.14 -16.36 33.82
N GLU A 205 -3.06 -15.06 33.49
CA GLU A 205 -4.23 -14.18 33.50
C GLU A 205 -5.25 -14.67 32.49
N VAL A 206 -6.45 -15.00 32.94
CA VAL A 206 -7.54 -15.47 32.08
C VAL A 206 -8.66 -14.45 31.95
N TRP A 207 -8.84 -13.55 32.92
CA TRP A 207 -9.93 -12.57 32.90
C TRP A 207 -9.51 -11.27 33.58
N ASN A 208 -9.84 -10.12 32.99
CA ASN A 208 -9.72 -8.81 33.62
C ASN A 208 -11.08 -8.13 33.71
N ASN A 209 -11.51 -7.76 34.91
CA ASN A 209 -12.71 -6.96 35.19
C ASN A 209 -12.28 -5.53 35.51
N VAL A 210 -12.51 -4.61 34.58
CA VAL A 210 -12.20 -3.18 34.75
C VAL A 210 -13.43 -2.43 35.24
N PHE A 211 -13.28 -1.74 36.36
CA PHE A 211 -14.33 -0.94 37.01
C PHE A 211 -14.17 0.53 36.57
N THR A 212 -14.65 0.83 35.39
CA THR A 212 -14.51 2.16 34.78
C THR A 212 -15.38 3.16 35.51
N GLN A 213 -14.77 3.95 36.36
CA GLN A 213 -15.44 4.93 37.22
C GLN A 213 -14.83 6.34 37.16
N PHE A 214 -13.70 6.51 36.47
CA PHE A 214 -12.99 7.77 36.32
C PHE A 214 -12.78 8.14 34.87
N GLU A 215 -12.67 9.45 34.61
CA GLU A 215 -12.12 10.05 33.40
C GLU A 215 -10.72 10.55 33.71
N GLY A 216 -9.71 9.96 33.10
CA GLY A 216 -8.31 10.37 33.25
C GLY A 216 -7.94 11.47 32.25
N ASP A 217 -7.11 12.44 32.71
CA ASP A 217 -6.61 13.52 31.86
C ASP A 217 -5.32 13.16 31.10
N GLY A 218 -4.86 11.91 31.25
CA GLY A 218 -3.60 11.43 30.68
C GLY A 218 -2.33 12.01 31.32
N LYS A 219 -2.47 12.74 32.46
CA LYS A 219 -1.38 13.34 33.22
C LYS A 219 -1.40 12.95 34.68
N GLY A 220 -2.22 11.95 35.03
CA GLY A 220 -2.38 11.47 36.42
C GLY A 220 -3.49 12.14 37.20
N GLY A 221 -4.30 12.99 36.58
CA GLY A 221 -5.53 13.54 37.18
C GLY A 221 -6.75 12.70 36.81
N TYR A 222 -7.64 12.48 37.79
CA TYR A 222 -8.86 11.69 37.62
C TYR A 222 -10.09 12.44 38.12
N THR A 223 -11.16 12.40 37.30
CA THR A 223 -12.49 12.91 37.67
C THR A 223 -13.49 11.77 37.67
N GLU A 224 -14.40 11.68 38.62
CA GLU A 224 -15.44 10.64 38.62
C GLU A 224 -16.35 10.80 37.41
N LEU A 225 -16.61 9.67 36.71
CA LEU A 225 -17.62 9.62 35.65
C LEU A 225 -19.02 9.79 36.23
N SER A 226 -19.92 10.40 35.48
CA SER A 226 -21.33 10.55 35.83
C SER A 226 -22.06 9.21 35.97
N GLN A 227 -21.56 8.15 35.32
CA GLN A 227 -22.03 6.78 35.45
C GLN A 227 -20.85 5.83 35.62
N LYS A 228 -21.02 4.83 36.48
CA LYS A 228 -20.06 3.74 36.65
C LYS A 228 -20.31 2.66 35.60
N ASN A 229 -19.26 2.20 34.96
CA ASN A 229 -19.34 1.23 33.87
C ASN A 229 -18.50 -0.01 34.16
N ILE A 230 -18.82 -1.10 33.51
CA ILE A 230 -18.00 -2.31 33.50
C ILE A 230 -17.47 -2.51 32.11
N ASP A 231 -16.14 -2.69 32.05
CA ASP A 231 -15.40 -3.19 30.91
C ASP A 231 -14.71 -4.48 31.31
N THR A 232 -14.87 -5.56 30.55
CA THR A 232 -14.14 -6.78 30.84
C THR A 232 -13.43 -7.30 29.60
N GLY A 233 -12.29 -7.93 29.84
CA GLY A 233 -11.52 -8.58 28.80
C GLY A 233 -11.04 -9.96 29.24
N MET A 234 -11.41 -10.97 28.46
CA MET A 234 -10.91 -12.34 28.62
C MET A 234 -10.36 -12.83 27.29
N GLY A 235 -9.08 -13.14 27.25
CA GLY A 235 -8.43 -13.70 26.05
C GLY A 235 -8.97 -15.10 25.78
N LEU A 236 -9.66 -15.28 24.64
CA LEU A 236 -10.25 -16.57 24.28
C LEU A 236 -9.17 -17.65 24.14
N GLU A 237 -8.06 -17.35 23.49
CA GLU A 237 -6.97 -18.29 23.30
C GLU A 237 -6.32 -18.69 24.64
N ARG A 238 -6.13 -17.74 25.57
CA ARG A 238 -5.63 -18.05 26.92
C ARG A 238 -6.60 -18.92 27.71
N LEU A 239 -7.89 -18.66 27.62
CA LEU A 239 -8.91 -19.51 28.20
C LEU A 239 -8.87 -20.91 27.59
N ALA A 240 -8.71 -21.02 26.26
CA ALA A 240 -8.59 -22.30 25.56
C ALA A 240 -7.35 -23.10 26.04
N VAL A 241 -6.19 -22.43 26.25
CA VAL A 241 -5.02 -23.09 26.85
C VAL A 241 -5.34 -23.75 28.18
N VAL A 242 -6.04 -23.05 29.06
CA VAL A 242 -6.45 -23.59 30.37
C VAL A 242 -7.43 -24.75 30.24
N MET A 243 -8.44 -24.62 29.39
CA MET A 243 -9.51 -25.60 29.22
C MET A 243 -9.07 -26.86 28.50
N GLN A 244 -8.15 -26.74 27.53
CA GLN A 244 -7.58 -27.85 26.77
C GLN A 244 -6.36 -28.47 27.44
N ASP A 245 -5.84 -27.85 28.53
CA ASP A 245 -4.65 -28.30 29.30
C ASP A 245 -3.40 -28.48 28.41
N VAL A 246 -3.14 -27.49 27.56
CA VAL A 246 -2.01 -27.48 26.62
C VAL A 246 -0.94 -26.49 27.06
N ASP A 247 0.28 -26.59 26.48
CA ASP A 247 1.44 -25.86 26.96
C ASP A 247 1.47 -24.41 26.47
N SER A 248 0.93 -24.12 25.30
CA SER A 248 0.93 -22.76 24.70
C SER A 248 -0.34 -22.46 23.92
N VAL A 249 -0.53 -21.20 23.56
CA VAL A 249 -1.63 -20.75 22.67
C VAL A 249 -1.51 -21.37 21.26
N PHE A 250 -0.34 -21.84 20.87
CA PHE A 250 -0.10 -22.52 19.60
C PHE A 250 -0.53 -23.99 19.60
N ASP A 251 -0.91 -24.52 20.75
CA ASP A 251 -1.29 -25.92 20.95
C ASP A 251 -2.81 -26.10 21.10
N ILE A 252 -3.59 -24.99 21.19
CA ILE A 252 -5.05 -25.05 21.19
C ILE A 252 -5.57 -25.55 19.83
N ASP A 253 -6.73 -26.14 19.81
CA ASP A 253 -7.32 -26.86 18.66
C ASP A 253 -7.20 -26.08 17.33
N THR A 254 -7.63 -24.85 17.27
CA THR A 254 -7.63 -24.02 16.07
C THR A 254 -6.23 -23.62 15.60
N MET A 255 -5.37 -23.21 16.53
CA MET A 255 -3.99 -22.84 16.23
C MET A 255 -3.14 -24.06 15.86
N LYS A 256 -3.37 -25.19 16.54
CA LYS A 256 -2.72 -26.46 16.25
C LYS A 256 -2.99 -26.91 14.82
N ALA A 257 -4.20 -26.75 14.31
CA ALA A 257 -4.53 -27.12 12.93
C ALA A 257 -3.67 -26.34 11.92
N ILE A 258 -3.49 -25.04 12.13
CA ILE A 258 -2.64 -24.19 11.28
C ILE A 258 -1.15 -24.59 11.45
N ARG A 259 -0.67 -24.76 12.69
CA ARG A 259 0.68 -25.17 13.02
C ARG A 259 1.06 -26.51 12.38
N ASP A 260 0.20 -27.50 12.51
CA ASP A 260 0.42 -28.81 11.94
C ASP A 260 0.48 -28.74 10.40
N ARG A 261 -0.28 -27.84 9.78
CA ARG A 261 -0.20 -27.57 8.34
C ARG A 261 1.13 -26.89 7.94
N VAL A 262 1.67 -26.00 8.77
CA VAL A 262 3.04 -25.46 8.56
C VAL A 262 4.08 -26.59 8.61
N CYS A 263 3.96 -27.51 9.58
CA CYS A 263 4.84 -28.69 9.68
C CYS A 263 4.76 -29.60 8.44
N GLU A 264 3.56 -29.84 7.93
CA GLU A 264 3.35 -30.62 6.70
C GLU A 264 4.04 -30.00 5.49
N LEU A 265 3.87 -28.68 5.30
CA LEU A 265 4.44 -27.96 4.15
C LEU A 265 5.96 -27.83 4.22
N SER A 266 6.52 -27.69 5.42
CA SER A 266 7.97 -27.58 5.64
C SER A 266 8.69 -28.91 5.76
N GLY A 267 7.95 -30.00 6.03
CA GLY A 267 8.52 -31.31 6.38
C GLY A 267 9.21 -31.32 7.75
N LYS A 268 9.07 -30.24 8.54
CA LYS A 268 9.63 -30.12 9.91
C LYS A 268 8.70 -30.72 10.93
N LYS A 269 9.27 -31.08 12.09
CA LYS A 269 8.50 -31.59 13.23
C LYS A 269 8.58 -30.58 14.37
N TYR A 270 7.43 -30.21 14.91
CA TYR A 270 7.32 -29.35 16.07
C TYR A 270 7.90 -30.01 17.33
N GLU A 271 8.49 -29.23 18.22
CA GLU A 271 9.17 -29.67 19.47
C GLU A 271 10.43 -30.51 19.25
N VAL A 272 11.13 -30.32 18.13
CA VAL A 272 12.38 -30.98 17.82
C VAL A 272 13.56 -30.02 17.77
N ASP A 273 13.36 -28.85 17.20
CA ASP A 273 14.37 -27.79 17.09
C ASP A 273 13.77 -26.45 17.52
N ALA A 274 14.36 -25.78 18.49
CA ALA A 274 13.84 -24.58 19.10
C ALA A 274 13.73 -23.40 18.09
N MET A 275 14.61 -23.32 17.10
CA MET A 275 14.57 -22.26 16.06
C MET A 275 13.49 -22.53 15.02
N ASP A 276 13.33 -23.81 14.64
CA ASP A 276 12.23 -24.22 13.77
C ASP A 276 10.88 -23.97 14.46
N ASP A 277 10.78 -24.28 15.77
CA ASP A 277 9.54 -24.05 16.55
C ASP A 277 9.14 -22.59 16.62
N VAL A 278 10.09 -21.66 16.82
CA VAL A 278 9.84 -20.22 16.76
C VAL A 278 9.27 -19.84 15.39
N SER A 279 9.87 -20.32 14.31
CA SER A 279 9.43 -20.05 12.95
C SER A 279 8.03 -20.62 12.67
N ILE A 280 7.75 -21.85 13.14
CA ILE A 280 6.44 -22.50 12.99
C ILE A 280 5.36 -21.72 13.72
N ARG A 281 5.59 -21.33 14.98
CA ARG A 281 4.66 -20.53 15.79
C ARG A 281 4.39 -19.17 15.16
N LEU A 282 5.45 -18.49 14.73
CA LEU A 282 5.36 -17.17 14.09
C LEU A 282 4.53 -17.22 12.81
N ILE A 283 4.77 -18.19 11.92
CA ILE A 283 3.97 -18.36 10.71
C ILE A 283 2.51 -18.63 11.06
N THR A 284 2.25 -19.45 12.07
CA THR A 284 0.90 -19.80 12.54
C THR A 284 0.12 -18.56 12.98
N ASP A 285 0.72 -17.70 13.80
CA ASP A 285 0.14 -16.42 14.24
C ASP A 285 -0.07 -15.47 13.07
N HIS A 286 0.95 -15.27 12.26
CA HIS A 286 0.94 -14.25 11.22
C HIS A 286 -0.02 -14.58 10.07
N ILE A 287 -0.24 -15.85 9.77
CA ILE A 287 -1.25 -16.24 8.78
C ILE A 287 -2.67 -16.00 9.29
N ARG A 288 -2.96 -16.31 10.56
CA ARG A 288 -4.24 -16.00 11.22
C ARG A 288 -4.46 -14.49 11.22
N SER A 289 -3.48 -13.73 11.71
CA SER A 289 -3.52 -12.26 11.77
C SER A 289 -3.77 -11.62 10.40
N SER A 290 -3.02 -12.02 9.38
CA SER A 290 -3.15 -11.51 8.02
C SER A 290 -4.50 -11.83 7.41
N THR A 291 -5.03 -13.03 7.65
CA THR A 291 -6.36 -13.48 7.16
C THR A 291 -7.45 -12.57 7.68
N PHE A 292 -7.48 -12.27 8.99
CA PHE A 292 -8.47 -11.39 9.59
C PHE A 292 -8.31 -9.92 9.17
N MET A 293 -7.08 -9.42 9.10
CA MET A 293 -6.81 -8.05 8.64
C MET A 293 -7.31 -7.83 7.20
N ILE A 294 -7.04 -8.76 6.30
CA ILE A 294 -7.50 -8.67 4.90
C ILE A 294 -9.03 -8.79 4.82
N SER A 295 -9.63 -9.67 5.61
CA SER A 295 -11.10 -9.79 5.68
C SER A 295 -11.78 -8.48 6.09
N ASP A 296 -11.13 -7.71 6.97
CA ASP A 296 -11.61 -6.41 7.42
C ASP A 296 -11.22 -5.24 6.49
N GLY A 297 -10.72 -5.55 5.28
CA GLY A 297 -10.45 -4.57 4.22
C GLY A 297 -9.06 -3.92 4.28
N ILE A 298 -8.16 -4.38 5.16
CA ILE A 298 -6.81 -3.85 5.23
C ILE A 298 -5.97 -4.43 4.09
N MET A 299 -5.32 -3.55 3.33
CA MET A 299 -4.48 -3.91 2.19
C MET A 299 -3.01 -3.65 2.48
N PRO A 300 -2.08 -4.52 2.03
CA PRO A 300 -0.64 -4.29 2.21
C PRO A 300 -0.21 -2.95 1.60
N SER A 301 0.40 -2.08 2.40
CA SER A 301 0.89 -0.77 1.97
C SER A 301 2.21 -0.39 2.63
N ASN A 302 2.76 0.80 2.32
CA ASN A 302 4.00 1.29 2.92
C ASN A 302 3.79 2.10 4.20
N GLU A 303 2.55 2.42 4.55
CA GLU A 303 2.24 3.28 5.70
C GLU A 303 1.00 2.77 6.45
N GLY A 304 0.86 3.17 7.69
CA GLY A 304 -0.32 2.92 8.50
C GLY A 304 -0.64 1.43 8.70
N ARG A 305 -1.92 1.09 8.69
CA ARG A 305 -2.43 -0.29 8.92
C ARG A 305 -1.90 -1.29 7.89
N GLY A 306 -1.82 -0.85 6.64
CA GLY A 306 -1.31 -1.70 5.57
C GLY A 306 0.17 -2.02 5.70
N TYR A 307 0.96 -1.16 6.34
CA TYR A 307 2.35 -1.45 6.68
C TYR A 307 2.46 -2.58 7.71
N VAL A 308 1.60 -2.57 8.74
CA VAL A 308 1.56 -3.65 9.73
C VAL A 308 1.24 -4.98 9.04
N LEU A 309 0.21 -5.01 8.19
CA LEU A 309 -0.15 -6.20 7.42
C LEU A 309 1.01 -6.67 6.53
N ARG A 310 1.63 -5.77 5.79
CA ARG A 310 2.78 -6.08 4.94
C ARG A 310 3.94 -6.64 5.74
N ARG A 311 4.24 -6.06 6.91
CA ARG A 311 5.32 -6.50 7.81
C ARG A 311 5.11 -7.95 8.24
N ILE A 312 3.92 -8.30 8.73
CA ILE A 312 3.65 -9.67 9.21
C ILE A 312 3.62 -10.70 8.08
N ILE A 313 3.09 -10.36 6.89
CA ILE A 313 3.15 -11.21 5.70
C ILE A 313 4.60 -11.51 5.31
N ARG A 314 5.44 -10.49 5.22
CA ARG A 314 6.84 -10.63 4.83
C ARG A 314 7.68 -11.35 5.87
N ARG A 315 7.38 -11.14 7.15
CA ARG A 315 8.02 -11.85 8.25
C ARG A 315 7.69 -13.34 8.20
N ALA A 316 6.42 -13.70 7.99
CA ALA A 316 6.01 -15.10 7.80
C ALA A 316 6.66 -15.73 6.56
N ALA A 317 6.73 -15.01 5.43
CA ALA A 317 7.38 -15.51 4.21
C ALA A 317 8.88 -15.77 4.40
N ARG A 318 9.61 -14.91 5.14
CA ARG A 318 11.02 -15.15 5.52
C ARG A 318 11.16 -16.42 6.35
N HIS A 319 10.35 -16.55 7.40
CA HIS A 319 10.40 -17.73 8.25
C HIS A 319 10.03 -19.03 7.52
N GLY A 320 9.13 -18.95 6.53
CA GLY A 320 8.85 -20.08 5.62
C GLY A 320 10.09 -20.51 4.84
N ARG A 321 10.87 -19.53 4.31
CA ARG A 321 12.16 -19.82 3.67
C ARG A 321 13.18 -20.45 4.62
N MET A 322 13.25 -19.97 5.87
CA MET A 322 14.13 -20.56 6.90
C MET A 322 13.76 -22.00 7.21
N LEU A 323 12.46 -22.34 7.20
CA LEU A 323 11.99 -23.72 7.36
C LEU A 323 12.16 -24.59 6.11
N GLY A 324 12.60 -24.02 4.97
CA GLY A 324 12.80 -24.73 3.72
C GLY A 324 11.53 -24.91 2.89
N ILE A 325 10.49 -24.09 3.12
CA ILE A 325 9.29 -24.12 2.27
C ILE A 325 9.58 -23.39 0.96
N ASP A 326 9.50 -24.13 -0.14
CA ASP A 326 9.69 -23.59 -1.48
C ASP A 326 8.40 -22.97 -2.04
N GLY A 327 8.54 -21.86 -2.76
CA GLY A 327 7.43 -21.20 -3.47
C GLY A 327 6.53 -20.37 -2.56
N ILE A 328 5.26 -20.25 -2.97
CA ILE A 328 4.22 -19.46 -2.29
C ILE A 328 3.36 -20.42 -1.46
N PHE A 329 3.21 -20.17 -0.17
CA PHE A 329 2.56 -21.10 0.75
C PHE A 329 1.49 -20.46 1.64
N MET A 330 1.50 -19.13 1.82
CA MET A 330 0.62 -18.45 2.77
C MET A 330 -0.87 -18.59 2.41
N ALA A 331 -1.20 -18.53 1.11
CA ALA A 331 -2.57 -18.75 0.67
C ALA A 331 -3.09 -20.16 0.98
N GLU A 332 -2.22 -21.19 0.97
CA GLU A 332 -2.60 -22.55 1.35
C GLU A 332 -2.86 -22.66 2.85
N LEU A 333 -2.00 -22.04 3.68
CA LEU A 333 -2.20 -21.99 5.13
C LEU A 333 -3.45 -21.21 5.54
N ALA A 334 -3.75 -20.11 4.85
CA ALA A 334 -4.94 -19.31 5.14
C ALA A 334 -6.24 -20.08 4.95
N LYS A 335 -6.31 -21.07 4.05
CA LYS A 335 -7.47 -21.96 3.90
C LYS A 335 -7.77 -22.70 5.20
N THR A 336 -6.72 -23.17 5.90
CA THR A 336 -6.87 -23.82 7.21
C THR A 336 -7.36 -22.82 8.24
N GLY A 337 -6.74 -21.63 8.34
CA GLY A 337 -7.18 -20.59 9.26
C GLY A 337 -8.64 -20.15 9.06
N ILE A 338 -9.08 -20.02 7.80
CA ILE A 338 -10.48 -19.72 7.46
C ILE A 338 -11.40 -20.87 7.91
N SER A 339 -11.03 -22.12 7.63
CA SER A 339 -11.81 -23.28 8.01
C SER A 339 -12.04 -23.38 9.52
N GLU A 340 -11.01 -23.10 10.30
CA GLU A 340 -11.08 -23.15 11.78
C GLU A 340 -11.85 -21.98 12.40
N SER A 341 -11.90 -20.83 11.72
CA SER A 341 -12.49 -19.60 12.28
C SER A 341 -13.88 -19.24 11.73
N LYS A 342 -14.33 -19.85 10.62
CA LYS A 342 -15.59 -19.49 9.92
C LYS A 342 -16.85 -19.62 10.76
N ASP A 343 -16.87 -20.48 11.78
CA ASP A 343 -18.03 -20.65 12.65
C ASP A 343 -18.26 -19.40 13.53
N GLY A 344 -17.21 -18.71 13.93
CA GLY A 344 -17.28 -17.43 14.63
C GLY A 344 -17.37 -16.23 13.69
N TYR A 345 -16.82 -16.37 12.48
CA TYR A 345 -16.60 -15.30 11.51
C TYR A 345 -16.92 -15.75 10.08
N PRO A 346 -18.22 -15.90 9.73
CA PRO A 346 -18.64 -16.42 8.42
C PRO A 346 -18.15 -15.57 7.25
N GLU A 347 -17.89 -14.27 7.47
CA GLU A 347 -17.31 -13.36 6.47
C GLU A 347 -15.94 -13.83 5.93
N LEU A 348 -15.21 -14.65 6.66
CA LEU A 348 -13.96 -15.23 6.18
C LEU A 348 -14.17 -16.18 5.00
N GLU A 349 -15.22 -17.00 5.05
CA GLU A 349 -15.55 -17.90 3.94
C GLU A 349 -16.12 -17.11 2.75
N GLU A 350 -16.94 -16.08 3.01
CA GLU A 350 -17.49 -15.20 1.97
C GLU A 350 -16.40 -14.46 1.18
N LYS A 351 -15.33 -14.02 1.88
CA LYS A 351 -14.21 -13.27 1.30
C LYS A 351 -12.99 -14.13 0.99
N LYS A 352 -13.11 -15.45 1.08
CA LYS A 352 -12.00 -16.40 0.97
C LYS A 352 -11.12 -16.18 -0.26
N ASP A 353 -11.72 -16.15 -1.45
CA ASP A 353 -10.96 -15.99 -2.69
C ASP A 353 -10.17 -14.68 -2.73
N PHE A 354 -10.77 -13.61 -2.18
CA PHE A 354 -10.11 -12.32 -2.05
C PHE A 354 -8.90 -12.39 -1.10
N ILE A 355 -9.08 -12.97 0.10
CA ILE A 355 -8.03 -13.12 1.12
C ILE A 355 -6.85 -13.91 0.53
N LEU A 356 -7.13 -15.07 -0.07
CA LEU A 356 -6.11 -15.92 -0.66
C LEU A 356 -5.32 -15.22 -1.78
N LYS A 357 -6.01 -14.44 -2.60
CA LYS A 357 -5.39 -13.69 -3.70
C LYS A 357 -4.47 -12.58 -3.20
N VAL A 358 -4.88 -11.83 -2.18
CA VAL A 358 -4.07 -10.75 -1.59
C VAL A 358 -2.79 -11.33 -0.95
N LEU A 359 -2.92 -12.40 -0.19
CA LEU A 359 -1.77 -13.10 0.44
C LEU A 359 -0.79 -13.59 -0.62
N ALA A 360 -1.27 -14.34 -1.60
CA ALA A 360 -0.42 -14.89 -2.66
C ALA A 360 0.33 -13.80 -3.43
N GLN A 361 -0.33 -12.68 -3.73
CA GLN A 361 0.31 -11.58 -4.47
C GLN A 361 1.37 -10.83 -3.67
N GLU A 362 1.13 -10.54 -2.38
CA GLU A 362 2.14 -9.86 -1.56
C GLU A 362 3.34 -10.79 -1.31
N GLU A 363 3.09 -12.08 -1.08
CA GLU A 363 4.13 -13.10 -0.95
C GLU A 363 4.94 -13.24 -2.25
N GLU A 364 4.30 -13.29 -3.42
CA GLU A 364 4.97 -13.35 -4.72
C GLU A 364 5.83 -12.11 -5.00
N LYS A 365 5.28 -10.92 -4.68
CA LYS A 365 6.04 -9.66 -4.80
C LYS A 365 7.28 -9.68 -3.91
N PHE A 366 7.15 -10.16 -2.69
CA PHE A 366 8.26 -10.23 -1.75
C PHE A 366 9.26 -11.32 -2.13
N ALA A 367 8.82 -12.48 -2.62
CA ALA A 367 9.69 -13.55 -3.09
C ALA A 367 10.67 -13.10 -4.20
N LYS A 368 10.25 -12.14 -5.04
CA LYS A 368 11.10 -11.54 -6.09
C LYS A 368 12.21 -10.62 -5.53
N THR A 369 12.00 -10.05 -4.36
CA THR A 369 12.90 -9.04 -3.77
C THR A 369 13.68 -9.56 -2.55
N ILE A 370 13.20 -10.62 -1.87
CA ILE A 370 13.81 -11.12 -0.65
C ILE A 370 15.23 -11.64 -0.88
N ASP A 371 15.45 -12.44 -1.92
CA ASP A 371 16.76 -13.03 -2.20
C ASP A 371 17.79 -11.94 -2.54
N GLN A 372 17.35 -10.92 -3.28
CA GLN A 372 18.18 -9.77 -3.61
C GLN A 372 18.45 -8.89 -2.38
N GLY A 373 17.43 -8.64 -1.56
CA GLY A 373 17.55 -7.87 -0.32
C GLY A 373 18.50 -8.54 0.68
N LEU A 374 18.35 -9.85 0.87
CA LEU A 374 19.25 -10.64 1.74
C LEU A 374 20.70 -10.63 1.24
N ALA A 375 20.93 -10.79 -0.07
CA ALA A 375 22.27 -10.75 -0.64
C ALA A 375 22.94 -9.37 -0.44
N ILE A 376 22.19 -8.27 -0.61
CA ILE A 376 22.69 -6.92 -0.38
C ILE A 376 22.96 -6.67 1.10
N LEU A 377 22.08 -7.12 1.99
CA LEU A 377 22.29 -7.02 3.43
C LEU A 377 23.53 -7.80 3.86
N GLU A 378 23.77 -8.99 3.31
CA GLU A 378 24.98 -9.77 3.56
C GLU A 378 26.25 -9.07 3.08
N GLU A 379 26.21 -8.35 1.95
CA GLU A 379 27.34 -7.51 1.51
C GLU A 379 27.58 -6.35 2.48
N MET A 380 26.52 -5.66 2.90
CA MET A 380 26.61 -4.59 3.90
C MET A 380 27.16 -5.09 5.24
N GLU A 381 26.75 -6.28 5.68
CA GLU A 381 27.30 -6.93 6.88
C GLU A 381 28.81 -7.19 6.75
N LYS A 382 29.27 -7.69 5.59
CA LYS A 382 30.71 -7.90 5.33
C LYS A 382 31.49 -6.58 5.39
N GLU A 383 30.93 -5.49 4.85
CA GLU A 383 31.52 -4.15 4.95
C GLU A 383 31.58 -3.64 6.39
N MET A 384 30.51 -3.87 7.17
CA MET A 384 30.48 -3.52 8.60
C MET A 384 31.54 -4.29 9.40
N ILE A 385 31.65 -5.58 9.17
CA ILE A 385 32.68 -6.42 9.81
C ILE A 385 34.08 -5.95 9.44
N ALA A 386 34.33 -5.65 8.15
CA ALA A 386 35.62 -5.18 7.66
C ALA A 386 36.00 -3.79 8.22
N SER A 387 35.03 -2.91 8.47
CA SER A 387 35.23 -1.59 9.08
C SER A 387 35.22 -1.61 10.61
N GLY A 388 34.89 -2.74 11.25
CA GLY A 388 34.75 -2.87 12.70
C GLY A 388 33.49 -2.20 13.26
N SER A 389 32.53 -1.81 12.38
CA SER A 389 31.25 -1.24 12.80
C SER A 389 30.26 -2.33 13.22
N LYS A 390 29.48 -2.06 14.24
CA LYS A 390 28.33 -2.90 14.63
C LYS A 390 27.00 -2.26 14.29
N VAL A 391 27.00 -1.09 13.63
CA VAL A 391 25.80 -0.32 13.31
C VAL A 391 25.69 -0.17 11.80
N LEU A 392 24.56 -0.61 11.22
CA LEU A 392 24.23 -0.33 9.83
C LEU A 392 23.81 1.13 9.73
N SER A 393 24.38 1.87 8.77
CA SER A 393 24.03 3.28 8.56
C SER A 393 22.56 3.45 8.14
N GLY A 394 21.95 4.55 8.59
CA GLY A 394 20.56 4.88 8.23
C GLY A 394 20.33 4.97 6.72
N ASP A 395 21.31 5.47 5.95
CA ASP A 395 21.23 5.54 4.48
C ASP A 395 21.19 4.15 3.83
N ASN A 396 21.97 3.19 4.33
CA ASN A 396 21.97 1.82 3.85
C ASN A 396 20.65 1.10 4.21
N ALA A 397 20.17 1.30 5.43
CA ALA A 397 18.86 0.78 5.84
C ALA A 397 17.72 1.39 5.01
N PHE A 398 17.77 2.68 4.73
CA PHE A 398 16.82 3.38 3.86
C PHE A 398 16.90 2.88 2.41
N LYS A 399 18.07 2.61 1.88
CA LYS A 399 18.24 2.03 0.55
C LYS A 399 17.61 0.64 0.43
N LEU A 400 17.78 -0.21 1.44
CA LEU A 400 17.10 -1.51 1.51
C LEU A 400 15.57 -1.35 1.52
N TYR A 401 15.07 -0.40 2.30
CA TYR A 401 13.64 -0.12 2.42
C TYR A 401 13.04 0.45 1.12
N ASP A 402 13.61 1.54 0.61
CA ASP A 402 13.04 2.33 -0.49
C ASP A 402 13.21 1.66 -1.86
N THR A 403 14.42 1.14 -2.13
CA THR A 403 14.79 0.60 -3.45
C THR A 403 14.41 -0.87 -3.60
N TYR A 404 14.56 -1.64 -2.54
CA TYR A 404 14.35 -3.10 -2.59
C TYR A 404 13.10 -3.55 -1.85
N GLY A 405 12.36 -2.62 -1.23
CA GLY A 405 11.15 -2.92 -0.49
C GLY A 405 11.36 -3.86 0.70
N PHE A 406 12.59 -3.86 1.25
CA PHE A 406 12.95 -4.69 2.40
C PHE A 406 12.61 -3.91 3.68
N PRO A 407 11.63 -4.35 4.50
CA PRO A 407 11.18 -3.59 5.66
C PRO A 407 12.31 -3.33 6.66
N MET A 408 12.34 -2.13 7.25
CA MET A 408 13.36 -1.76 8.22
C MET A 408 13.37 -2.71 9.42
N ASP A 409 12.17 -3.05 9.94
CA ASP A 409 12.03 -3.95 11.09
C ASP A 409 12.60 -5.34 10.80
N LEU A 410 12.38 -5.83 9.57
CA LEU A 410 12.96 -7.11 9.12
C LEU A 410 14.49 -7.03 9.01
N THR A 411 15.01 -5.88 8.57
CA THR A 411 16.46 -5.62 8.56
C THR A 411 17.02 -5.60 9.98
N SER A 412 16.31 -4.94 10.93
CA SER A 412 16.69 -4.91 12.34
C SER A 412 16.73 -6.30 12.95
N GLU A 413 15.66 -7.08 12.77
CA GLU A 413 15.57 -8.45 13.28
C GLU A 413 16.73 -9.33 12.79
N ILE A 414 17.05 -9.28 11.50
CA ILE A 414 18.16 -10.06 10.92
C ILE A 414 19.51 -9.62 11.49
N LEU A 415 19.71 -8.33 11.67
CA LEU A 415 20.95 -7.77 12.20
C LEU A 415 21.11 -8.08 13.68
N GLU A 416 20.04 -7.97 14.47
CA GLU A 416 20.03 -8.29 15.91
C GLU A 416 20.34 -9.76 16.18
N GLU A 417 19.82 -10.70 15.37
CA GLU A 417 20.17 -12.13 15.43
C GLU A 417 21.69 -12.36 15.30
N LYS A 418 22.39 -11.44 14.62
CA LYS A 418 23.84 -11.49 14.39
C LYS A 418 24.65 -10.54 15.30
N GLY A 419 24.00 -9.84 16.22
CA GLY A 419 24.63 -8.91 17.17
C GLY A 419 25.00 -7.57 16.57
N PHE A 420 24.31 -7.13 15.53
CA PHE A 420 24.39 -5.79 14.92
C PHE A 420 23.15 -4.96 15.23
N THR A 421 23.23 -3.65 15.01
CA THR A 421 22.11 -2.70 15.18
C THR A 421 22.00 -1.76 13.97
N ILE A 422 20.93 -0.95 13.93
CA ILE A 422 20.69 0.05 12.87
C ILE A 422 20.76 1.46 13.44
N ASP A 423 21.25 2.42 12.65
CA ASP A 423 21.11 3.86 12.90
C ASP A 423 19.69 4.32 12.52
N GLU A 424 18.75 4.18 13.48
CA GLU A 424 17.36 4.56 13.28
C GLU A 424 17.17 6.05 13.02
N ASP A 425 17.98 6.91 13.66
CA ASP A 425 17.88 8.35 13.48
C ASP A 425 18.33 8.78 12.07
N GLY A 426 19.37 8.17 11.57
CA GLY A 426 19.79 8.31 10.16
C GLY A 426 18.72 7.84 9.19
N PHE A 427 18.08 6.69 9.46
CA PHE A 427 16.97 6.19 8.65
C PHE A 427 15.78 7.17 8.63
N LYS A 428 15.36 7.68 9.81
CA LYS A 428 14.27 8.66 9.92
C LYS A 428 14.57 9.95 9.14
N LYS A 429 15.83 10.42 9.17
CA LYS A 429 16.27 11.59 8.40
C LYS A 429 16.20 11.33 6.89
N ALA A 430 16.66 10.17 6.42
CA ALA A 430 16.59 9.79 5.01
C ALA A 430 15.13 9.71 4.50
N MET A 431 14.23 9.15 5.30
CA MET A 431 12.78 9.11 5.06
C MET A 431 12.19 10.52 4.94
N GLU A 432 12.56 11.44 5.83
CA GLU A 432 12.04 12.82 5.81
C GLU A 432 12.52 13.59 4.58
N VAL A 433 13.77 13.38 4.16
CA VAL A 433 14.30 13.95 2.92
C VAL A 433 13.50 13.46 1.72
N GLN A 434 13.19 12.18 1.63
CA GLN A 434 12.36 11.63 0.55
C GLN A 434 10.95 12.22 0.57
N ARG A 435 10.29 12.25 1.75
CA ARG A 435 8.95 12.84 1.92
C ARG A 435 8.92 14.30 1.49
N THR A 436 9.94 15.07 1.88
CA THR A 436 10.07 16.48 1.52
C THR A 436 10.30 16.66 0.03
N THR A 437 11.11 15.82 -0.59
CA THR A 437 11.37 15.82 -2.03
C THR A 437 10.10 15.42 -2.81
N ALA A 438 9.39 14.41 -2.36
CA ALA A 438 8.11 14.01 -2.94
C ALA A 438 7.03 15.11 -2.80
N ARG A 439 7.02 15.83 -1.66
CA ARG A 439 6.14 16.99 -1.45
C ARG A 439 6.50 18.16 -2.37
N LYS A 440 7.79 18.48 -2.56
CA LYS A 440 8.26 19.56 -3.46
C LYS A 440 7.95 19.27 -4.93
N ASN A 441 7.94 18.02 -5.34
CA ASN A 441 7.62 17.60 -6.71
C ASN A 441 6.11 17.51 -6.98
N ARG A 442 5.26 17.50 -5.95
CA ARG A 442 3.83 17.75 -6.09
C ARG A 442 3.62 19.25 -6.21
N LYS A 443 3.16 19.74 -7.35
CA LYS A 443 2.53 21.06 -7.45
C LYS A 443 1.30 21.03 -6.56
N THR A 444 1.44 21.47 -5.31
CA THR A 444 0.36 21.54 -4.34
C THR A 444 -0.50 22.75 -4.66
N THR A 445 -1.72 22.49 -5.01
CA THR A 445 -2.83 23.38 -4.64
C THR A 445 -2.93 23.31 -3.12
N ASN A 446 -2.85 24.47 -2.45
CA ASN A 446 -2.92 24.59 -1.00
C ASN A 446 -4.25 24.06 -0.49
N TYR A 447 -4.22 22.91 0.16
CA TYR A 447 -5.29 22.42 1.03
C TYR A 447 -4.70 22.10 2.39
N MET A 448 -5.00 22.95 3.39
CA MET A 448 -4.68 22.83 4.82
C MET A 448 -3.21 22.58 5.20
N GLY A 449 -2.47 23.67 5.37
CA GLY A 449 -1.16 23.70 6.03
C GLY A 449 -0.92 25.08 6.62
N ALA A 450 -1.10 25.15 7.90
CA ALA A 450 -0.96 26.20 8.88
C ALA A 450 0.16 27.24 8.63
N ASP A 451 -0.19 28.33 7.91
CA ASP A 451 0.31 29.66 8.20
C ASP A 451 -0.93 30.53 8.33
N ALA A 452 -0.98 31.42 9.34
CA ALA A 452 -2.09 32.32 9.57
C ALA A 452 -2.33 33.13 8.29
N THR A 453 -3.53 33.00 7.73
CA THR A 453 -3.92 33.69 6.49
C THR A 453 -4.81 34.87 6.85
N VAL A 454 -4.92 35.84 5.96
CA VAL A 454 -5.87 36.95 6.09
C VAL A 454 -7.30 36.50 6.43
N TYR A 455 -7.67 35.26 6.07
CA TYR A 455 -9.00 34.71 6.35
C TYR A 455 -9.23 34.39 7.84
N ASP A 456 -8.18 34.22 8.65
CA ASP A 456 -8.27 33.98 10.09
C ASP A 456 -8.65 35.24 10.88
N GLU A 457 -8.48 36.43 10.26
CA GLU A 457 -8.85 37.74 10.83
C GLU A 457 -10.32 38.08 10.59
N ILE A 458 -11.03 37.31 9.74
CA ILE A 458 -12.44 37.57 9.42
C ILE A 458 -13.32 37.19 10.61
N ASP A 459 -14.24 38.08 10.99
CA ASP A 459 -15.19 37.87 12.08
C ASP A 459 -15.86 36.48 11.99
N PRO A 460 -15.78 35.69 13.06
CA PRO A 460 -16.39 34.34 13.11
C PRO A 460 -17.89 34.31 12.84
N SER A 461 -18.61 35.41 13.07
CA SER A 461 -20.07 35.52 12.82
C SER A 461 -20.43 35.59 11.32
N VAL A 462 -19.47 35.93 10.46
CA VAL A 462 -19.68 35.93 9.00
C VAL A 462 -19.86 34.53 8.50
N THR A 463 -20.95 34.25 7.79
CA THR A 463 -21.26 32.98 7.17
C THR A 463 -21.74 33.22 5.74
N THR A 464 -21.69 32.22 4.88
CA THR A 464 -22.21 32.28 3.51
C THR A 464 -23.21 31.14 3.31
N GLU A 465 -24.43 31.47 2.86
CA GLU A 465 -25.43 30.46 2.48
C GLU A 465 -25.19 29.99 1.03
N PHE A 466 -25.08 28.67 0.84
CA PHE A 466 -24.92 28.09 -0.49
C PHE A 466 -26.31 27.77 -1.11
N VAL A 467 -26.65 28.45 -2.20
CA VAL A 467 -27.93 28.28 -2.92
C VAL A 467 -27.75 27.65 -4.33
N GLY A 468 -26.53 27.20 -4.63
CA GLY A 468 -26.14 26.78 -5.98
C GLY A 468 -26.55 25.36 -6.38
N TYR A 469 -27.36 24.65 -5.57
CA TYR A 469 -27.99 23.40 -6.03
C TYR A 469 -29.08 23.64 -7.06
N ASP A 470 -29.81 24.75 -6.93
CA ASP A 470 -30.95 25.08 -7.75
C ASP A 470 -30.77 26.35 -8.61
N LYS A 471 -29.80 27.18 -8.24
CA LYS A 471 -29.55 28.47 -8.90
C LYS A 471 -28.13 28.57 -9.44
N LEU A 472 -27.97 29.12 -10.63
CA LEU A 472 -26.67 29.49 -11.20
C LEU A 472 -26.39 30.98 -11.10
N GLU A 473 -27.41 31.78 -10.77
CA GLU A 473 -27.31 33.22 -10.59
C GLU A 473 -28.10 33.62 -9.34
N THR A 474 -27.57 34.56 -8.55
CA THR A 474 -28.24 35.11 -7.37
C THR A 474 -27.75 36.53 -7.11
N ALA A 475 -28.62 37.37 -6.55
CA ALA A 475 -28.25 38.68 -5.99
C ALA A 475 -27.86 38.48 -4.53
N SER A 476 -26.77 39.10 -4.09
CA SER A 476 -26.27 38.99 -2.71
C SER A 476 -25.63 40.32 -2.28
N THR A 477 -25.20 40.35 -1.01
CA THR A 477 -24.47 41.49 -0.43
C THR A 477 -23.05 41.08 -0.13
N VAL A 478 -22.09 41.94 -0.49
CA VAL A 478 -20.67 41.74 -0.14
C VAL A 478 -20.49 41.96 1.36
N THR A 479 -20.03 40.95 2.07
CA THR A 479 -19.77 41.00 3.52
C THR A 479 -18.32 41.33 3.86
N VAL A 480 -17.36 40.75 3.13
CA VAL A 480 -15.93 40.96 3.34
C VAL A 480 -15.22 40.96 1.99
N LEU A 481 -14.23 41.82 1.85
CA LEU A 481 -13.25 41.85 0.77
C LEU A 481 -11.85 41.68 1.34
N THR A 482 -11.00 40.87 0.69
CA THR A 482 -9.58 40.78 1.06
C THR A 482 -8.70 40.94 -0.16
N SER A 483 -7.54 41.57 0.01
CA SER A 483 -6.40 41.39 -0.86
C SER A 483 -5.72 40.03 -0.54
N GLU A 484 -4.54 39.79 -1.04
CA GLU A 484 -3.74 38.58 -0.67
C GLU A 484 -3.30 38.61 0.80
N THR A 485 -3.20 39.80 1.41
CA THR A 485 -2.54 39.99 2.73
C THR A 485 -3.39 40.69 3.79
N GLU A 486 -4.46 41.40 3.42
CA GLU A 486 -5.27 42.20 4.36
C GLU A 486 -6.74 42.28 3.95
N ILE A 487 -7.62 42.55 4.93
CA ILE A 487 -9.02 42.87 4.71
C ILE A 487 -9.09 44.32 4.16
N VAL A 488 -9.82 44.49 3.05
CA VAL A 488 -9.93 45.79 2.35
C VAL A 488 -11.37 46.26 2.26
N GLU A 489 -11.60 47.59 2.14
CA GLU A 489 -12.92 48.15 1.99
C GLU A 489 -13.43 48.11 0.52
N ALA A 490 -12.52 48.01 -0.45
CA ALA A 490 -12.83 47.94 -1.87
C ALA A 490 -11.74 47.20 -2.64
N LEU A 491 -12.14 46.57 -3.77
CA LEU A 491 -11.25 46.07 -4.81
C LEU A 491 -11.49 46.87 -6.10
N SER A 492 -10.41 47.35 -6.71
CA SER A 492 -10.39 48.20 -7.91
C SER A 492 -9.89 47.47 -9.14
N ASP A 493 -10.07 48.04 -10.31
CA ASP A 493 -9.65 47.42 -11.60
C ASP A 493 -8.22 46.90 -11.58
N GLY A 494 -8.07 45.65 -11.99
CA GLY A 494 -6.79 44.92 -12.02
C GLY A 494 -6.37 44.30 -10.71
N GLU A 495 -6.99 44.58 -9.58
CA GLU A 495 -6.66 44.01 -8.29
C GLU A 495 -7.11 42.57 -8.14
N ILE A 496 -6.26 41.74 -7.50
CA ILE A 496 -6.54 40.36 -7.13
C ILE A 496 -7.02 40.33 -5.66
N GLY A 497 -8.02 39.53 -5.38
CA GLY A 497 -8.55 39.45 -4.02
C GLY A 497 -9.57 38.33 -3.86
N THR A 498 -10.24 38.36 -2.71
CA THR A 498 -11.33 37.43 -2.40
C THR A 498 -12.57 38.22 -1.98
N ILE A 499 -13.71 37.85 -2.57
CA ILE A 499 -15.02 38.37 -2.22
C ILE A 499 -15.79 37.32 -1.41
N ILE A 500 -16.30 37.71 -0.24
CA ILE A 500 -17.19 36.89 0.59
C ILE A 500 -18.56 37.61 0.61
N VAL A 501 -19.64 36.84 0.46
CA VAL A 501 -21.01 37.33 0.36
C VAL A 501 -21.95 36.56 1.29
N GLU A 502 -23.17 37.13 1.52
CA GLU A 502 -24.21 36.48 2.34
C GLU A 502 -24.73 35.17 1.72
N GLU A 503 -25.08 35.21 0.42
CA GLU A 503 -25.58 34.06 -0.34
C GLU A 503 -24.75 33.84 -1.60
N THR A 504 -24.45 32.59 -1.97
CA THR A 504 -23.70 32.31 -3.18
C THR A 504 -24.24 31.09 -3.95
N PRO A 505 -24.31 31.17 -5.29
CA PRO A 505 -24.56 30.01 -6.15
C PRO A 505 -23.28 29.25 -6.47
N PHE A 506 -22.10 29.75 -6.08
CA PHE A 506 -20.81 29.14 -6.36
C PHE A 506 -20.50 27.99 -5.40
N TYR A 507 -20.28 26.80 -5.92
CA TYR A 507 -19.82 25.66 -5.16
C TYR A 507 -18.34 25.83 -4.78
N ALA A 508 -18.04 25.76 -3.51
CA ALA A 508 -16.65 25.80 -3.03
C ALA A 508 -15.99 24.43 -3.13
N THR A 509 -14.71 24.39 -3.48
CA THR A 509 -13.91 23.15 -3.56
C THR A 509 -14.10 22.29 -2.30
N MET A 510 -14.71 21.13 -2.46
CA MET A 510 -15.00 20.18 -1.38
C MET A 510 -15.33 18.80 -1.95
N GLY A 511 -15.01 17.70 -1.20
CA GLY A 511 -15.40 16.33 -1.58
C GLY A 511 -14.84 15.86 -2.92
N GLY A 512 -13.73 16.43 -3.37
CA GLY A 512 -13.11 16.12 -4.66
C GLY A 512 -13.64 16.96 -5.85
N GLN A 513 -14.79 17.64 -5.70
CA GLN A 513 -15.28 18.54 -6.74
C GLN A 513 -14.56 19.89 -6.67
N GLN A 514 -14.07 20.36 -7.81
CA GLN A 514 -13.47 21.68 -7.96
C GLN A 514 -14.48 22.81 -7.75
N GLY A 515 -14.00 23.92 -7.23
CA GLY A 515 -14.76 25.15 -7.06
C GLY A 515 -15.22 25.74 -8.39
N ASP A 516 -16.38 26.40 -8.36
CA ASP A 516 -16.92 27.05 -9.53
C ASP A 516 -16.14 28.29 -9.94
N LYS A 517 -16.24 28.60 -11.20
CA LYS A 517 -15.79 29.85 -11.84
C LYS A 517 -16.96 30.63 -12.35
N GLY A 518 -16.74 31.91 -12.59
CA GLY A 518 -17.80 32.79 -13.12
C GLY A 518 -17.49 34.25 -12.89
N VAL A 519 -18.52 35.06 -12.67
CA VAL A 519 -18.39 36.49 -12.49
C VAL A 519 -19.26 37.01 -11.34
N ILE A 520 -18.74 38.00 -10.62
CA ILE A 520 -19.49 38.79 -9.66
C ILE A 520 -19.49 40.24 -10.19
N TYR A 521 -20.65 40.84 -10.32
CA TYR A 521 -20.74 42.16 -10.95
C TYR A 521 -21.76 43.05 -10.26
N THR A 522 -21.52 44.37 -10.42
CA THR A 522 -22.42 45.49 -10.10
C THR A 522 -22.61 46.36 -11.34
N SER A 523 -23.34 47.52 -11.22
CA SER A 523 -23.34 48.55 -12.26
C SER A 523 -21.94 49.15 -12.49
N ASP A 524 -21.06 49.12 -11.48
CA ASP A 524 -19.83 49.90 -11.40
C ASP A 524 -18.56 49.04 -11.47
N GLY A 525 -18.68 47.73 -11.43
CA GLY A 525 -17.52 46.84 -11.46
C GLY A 525 -17.84 45.40 -11.78
N THR A 526 -16.83 44.70 -12.30
CA THR A 526 -16.90 43.27 -12.62
C THR A 526 -15.68 42.58 -12.08
N PHE A 527 -15.92 41.52 -11.28
CA PHE A 527 -14.92 40.64 -10.71
C PHE A 527 -15.02 39.25 -11.36
N LYS A 528 -13.93 38.77 -11.94
CA LYS A 528 -13.84 37.44 -12.48
C LYS A 528 -13.42 36.46 -11.41
N VAL A 529 -14.28 35.51 -11.09
CA VAL A 529 -14.00 34.40 -10.15
C VAL A 529 -13.21 33.34 -10.88
N GLU A 530 -12.00 33.07 -10.40
CA GLU A 530 -11.09 32.04 -10.94
C GLU A 530 -11.10 30.75 -10.13
N ASP A 531 -11.43 30.85 -8.84
CA ASP A 531 -11.61 29.72 -7.94
C ASP A 531 -12.60 30.07 -6.82
N THR A 532 -13.25 29.05 -6.27
CA THR A 532 -14.14 29.19 -5.10
C THR A 532 -13.71 28.23 -4.01
N ILE A 533 -13.35 28.78 -2.85
CA ILE A 533 -12.74 28.04 -1.74
C ILE A 533 -13.66 28.05 -0.51
N LYS A 534 -13.60 26.95 0.27
CA LYS A 534 -14.28 26.87 1.56
C LYS A 534 -13.35 27.39 2.66
N LEU A 535 -13.85 28.35 3.44
CA LEU A 535 -13.14 28.95 4.57
C LEU A 535 -13.72 28.41 5.90
N LEU A 536 -12.97 28.58 6.98
CA LEU A 536 -13.42 28.23 8.33
C LEU A 536 -14.66 28.98 8.74
N GLY A 537 -15.53 28.36 9.55
CA GLY A 537 -16.76 28.97 10.06
C GLY A 537 -17.90 29.09 9.02
N GLY A 538 -17.91 28.27 7.97
CA GLY A 538 -18.99 28.23 6.99
C GLY A 538 -18.98 29.36 5.96
N LYS A 539 -17.83 30.03 5.77
CA LYS A 539 -17.62 31.06 4.77
C LYS A 539 -17.23 30.47 3.42
N VAL A 540 -17.62 31.13 2.33
CA VAL A 540 -17.19 30.84 0.96
C VAL A 540 -16.44 32.04 0.40
N GLY A 541 -15.17 31.82 0.01
CA GLY A 541 -14.32 32.83 -0.62
C GLY A 541 -14.29 32.67 -2.13
N HIS A 542 -14.66 33.75 -2.85
CA HIS A 542 -14.58 33.81 -4.30
C HIS A 542 -13.26 34.48 -4.67
N VAL A 543 -12.28 33.69 -5.07
CA VAL A 543 -10.92 34.16 -5.38
C VAL A 543 -10.83 34.51 -6.83
N GLY A 544 -10.30 35.71 -7.15
CA GLY A 544 -10.21 36.13 -8.52
C GLY A 544 -9.64 37.54 -8.68
N LYS A 545 -10.04 38.19 -9.75
CA LYS A 545 -9.49 39.49 -10.17
C LYS A 545 -10.58 40.45 -10.64
N MET A 546 -10.48 41.72 -10.24
CA MET A 546 -11.27 42.79 -10.85
C MET A 546 -10.87 42.98 -12.32
N THR A 547 -11.84 42.91 -13.21
CA THR A 547 -11.65 43.08 -14.66
C THR A 547 -12.09 44.47 -15.17
N SER A 548 -12.90 45.17 -14.37
CA SER A 548 -13.26 46.54 -14.61
C SER A 548 -13.89 47.17 -13.37
N GLY A 549 -13.72 48.47 -13.19
CA GLY A 549 -14.39 49.23 -12.15
C GLY A 549 -13.99 48.93 -10.71
N MET A 550 -14.97 48.95 -9.80
CA MET A 550 -14.73 48.77 -8.35
C MET A 550 -15.92 48.04 -7.69
N ILE A 551 -15.62 47.20 -6.69
CA ILE A 551 -16.61 46.60 -5.78
C ILE A 551 -16.19 46.91 -4.35
N LYS A 552 -17.17 47.32 -3.50
CA LYS A 552 -16.95 47.69 -2.10
C LYS A 552 -17.66 46.75 -1.14
N SER A 553 -17.21 46.75 0.10
CA SER A 553 -17.91 46.08 1.20
C SER A 553 -19.30 46.72 1.37
N GLY A 554 -20.33 45.90 1.53
CA GLY A 554 -21.74 46.32 1.58
C GLY A 554 -22.43 46.48 0.25
N ASP A 555 -21.72 46.40 -0.88
CA ASP A 555 -22.34 46.49 -2.20
C ASP A 555 -23.29 45.34 -2.49
N LYS A 556 -24.39 45.63 -3.19
CA LYS A 556 -25.24 44.61 -3.75
C LYS A 556 -24.67 44.14 -5.08
N VAL A 557 -24.39 42.85 -5.18
CA VAL A 557 -23.76 42.25 -6.34
C VAL A 557 -24.67 41.16 -6.93
N THR A 558 -24.51 40.90 -8.21
CA THR A 558 -25.03 39.70 -8.85
C THR A 558 -23.90 38.75 -9.07
N LEU A 559 -24.09 37.50 -8.60
CA LEU A 559 -23.16 36.40 -8.78
C LEU A 559 -23.71 35.49 -9.88
N SER A 560 -22.89 35.20 -10.87
CA SER A 560 -23.26 34.32 -12.01
C SER A 560 -22.18 33.28 -12.24
N VAL A 561 -22.54 32.03 -12.01
CA VAL A 561 -21.68 30.85 -12.21
C VAL A 561 -21.55 30.56 -13.70
N ASP A 562 -20.36 30.15 -14.16
CA ASP A 562 -20.17 29.65 -15.52
C ASP A 562 -20.94 28.34 -15.70
N ALA A 563 -22.08 28.42 -16.37
CA ALA A 563 -23.02 27.32 -16.55
C ALA A 563 -22.44 26.15 -17.37
N ASP A 564 -21.55 26.44 -18.33
CA ASP A 564 -20.91 25.40 -19.15
C ASP A 564 -19.91 24.59 -18.31
N LEU A 565 -19.02 25.27 -17.56
CA LEU A 565 -18.06 24.62 -16.69
C LEU A 565 -18.75 23.84 -15.59
N ARG A 566 -19.77 24.42 -14.91
CA ARG A 566 -20.55 23.74 -13.88
C ARG A 566 -21.25 22.48 -14.45
N GLY A 567 -21.86 22.59 -15.63
CA GLY A 567 -22.54 21.46 -16.26
C GLY A 567 -21.59 20.31 -16.56
N LYS A 568 -20.39 20.58 -17.08
CA LYS A 568 -19.35 19.59 -17.31
C LYS A 568 -18.86 18.96 -16.01
N THR A 569 -18.67 19.76 -14.96
CA THR A 569 -18.28 19.27 -13.64
C THR A 569 -19.36 18.35 -13.04
N CYS A 570 -20.64 18.72 -13.15
CA CYS A 570 -21.77 17.89 -12.71
C CYS A 570 -21.81 16.54 -13.42
N LYS A 571 -21.54 16.50 -14.74
CA LYS A 571 -21.44 15.25 -15.52
C LYS A 571 -20.33 14.36 -14.99
N ASN A 572 -19.13 14.91 -14.78
CA ASN A 572 -17.98 14.19 -14.26
C ASN A 572 -18.22 13.68 -12.84
N HIS A 573 -18.85 14.48 -11.98
CA HIS A 573 -19.13 14.06 -10.59
C HIS A 573 -20.21 12.98 -10.56
N SER A 574 -21.27 13.10 -11.34
CA SER A 574 -22.31 12.08 -11.42
C SER A 574 -21.79 10.76 -11.99
N ALA A 575 -20.95 10.82 -13.04
CA ALA A 575 -20.32 9.65 -13.59
C ALA A 575 -19.39 8.94 -12.59
N THR A 576 -18.82 9.66 -11.63
CA THR A 576 -17.96 9.07 -10.59
C THR A 576 -18.75 8.13 -9.68
N HIS A 577 -20.00 8.44 -9.34
CA HIS A 577 -20.87 7.56 -8.56
C HIS A 577 -21.23 6.29 -9.32
N LEU A 578 -21.54 6.41 -10.63
CA LEU A 578 -21.77 5.24 -11.48
C LEU A 578 -20.49 4.38 -11.59
N LEU A 579 -19.34 5.03 -11.75
CA LEU A 579 -18.03 4.36 -11.82
C LEU A 579 -17.72 3.58 -10.54
N GLN A 580 -17.90 4.19 -9.36
CA GLN A 580 -17.67 3.53 -8.08
C GLN A 580 -18.52 2.27 -7.95
N LYS A 581 -19.80 2.36 -8.27
CA LYS A 581 -20.71 1.21 -8.21
C LYS A 581 -20.32 0.13 -9.22
N ALA A 582 -20.01 0.50 -10.46
CA ALA A 582 -19.56 -0.43 -11.50
C ALA A 582 -18.25 -1.15 -11.13
N LEU A 583 -17.28 -0.43 -10.55
CA LEU A 583 -16.05 -1.03 -10.06
C LEU A 583 -16.31 -2.08 -8.97
N ARG A 584 -17.22 -1.79 -8.04
CA ARG A 584 -17.61 -2.75 -6.99
C ARG A 584 -18.29 -3.99 -7.55
N GLU A 585 -19.07 -3.85 -8.60
CA GLU A 585 -19.74 -4.99 -9.28
C GLU A 585 -18.75 -5.87 -10.04
N VAL A 586 -17.74 -5.26 -10.68
CA VAL A 586 -16.77 -6.00 -11.50
C VAL A 586 -15.63 -6.58 -10.68
N LEU A 587 -15.09 -5.80 -9.73
CA LEU A 587 -13.89 -6.15 -8.97
C LEU A 587 -14.19 -6.70 -7.58
N GLY A 588 -15.37 -6.40 -7.03
CA GLY A 588 -15.78 -6.84 -5.69
C GLY A 588 -15.97 -5.72 -4.68
N THR A 589 -16.61 -6.05 -3.56
CA THR A 589 -17.02 -5.10 -2.51
C THR A 589 -15.88 -4.44 -1.74
N HIS A 590 -14.64 -4.93 -1.89
CA HIS A 590 -13.43 -4.32 -1.31
C HIS A 590 -13.02 -3.01 -1.98
N VAL A 591 -13.60 -2.67 -3.13
CA VAL A 591 -13.36 -1.41 -3.80
C VAL A 591 -13.98 -0.29 -2.95
N GLU A 592 -13.13 0.58 -2.41
CA GLU A 592 -13.48 1.77 -1.65
C GLU A 592 -12.76 2.98 -2.21
N GLN A 593 -13.40 4.14 -2.12
CA GLN A 593 -12.79 5.40 -2.56
C GLN A 593 -11.59 5.74 -1.66
N ALA A 594 -10.41 5.88 -2.25
CA ALA A 594 -9.20 6.39 -1.60
C ALA A 594 -8.98 7.89 -1.90
N GLY A 595 -9.61 8.40 -2.94
CA GLY A 595 -9.59 9.81 -3.34
C GLY A 595 -10.42 10.04 -4.59
N SER A 596 -10.83 11.28 -4.80
CA SER A 596 -11.53 11.68 -6.02
C SER A 596 -11.20 13.10 -6.41
N TYR A 597 -11.40 13.44 -7.69
CA TYR A 597 -11.22 14.77 -8.21
C TYR A 597 -12.07 14.94 -9.47
N GLN A 598 -12.93 15.95 -9.50
CA GLN A 598 -13.82 16.26 -10.62
C GLN A 598 -13.71 17.73 -10.97
N ASP A 599 -13.42 18.03 -12.24
CA ASP A 599 -13.47 19.34 -12.84
C ASP A 599 -14.28 19.32 -14.15
N ALA A 600 -14.22 20.38 -14.94
CA ALA A 600 -14.90 20.45 -16.23
C ALA A 600 -14.22 19.59 -17.32
N GLU A 601 -12.99 19.16 -17.13
CA GLU A 601 -12.22 18.43 -18.14
C GLU A 601 -12.36 16.91 -17.97
N ARG A 602 -12.26 16.42 -16.71
CA ARG A 602 -12.22 14.98 -16.41
C ARG A 602 -12.70 14.63 -15.02
N THR A 603 -12.92 13.37 -14.79
CA THR A 603 -12.98 12.79 -13.46
C THR A 603 -11.75 11.92 -13.20
N ARG A 604 -11.25 11.96 -11.97
CA ARG A 604 -10.22 11.06 -11.43
C ARG A 604 -10.76 10.38 -10.20
N PHE A 605 -10.64 9.07 -10.17
CA PHE A 605 -11.09 8.24 -9.07
C PHE A 605 -9.99 7.31 -8.60
N ASP A 606 -9.57 7.46 -7.35
CA ASP A 606 -8.58 6.62 -6.70
C ASP A 606 -9.32 5.63 -5.80
N PHE A 607 -9.02 4.34 -5.93
CA PHE A 607 -9.75 3.29 -5.23
C PHE A 607 -8.84 2.17 -4.76
N SER A 608 -9.26 1.47 -3.70
CA SER A 608 -8.56 0.32 -3.17
C SER A 608 -8.67 -0.88 -4.11
N HIS A 609 -7.54 -1.30 -4.68
CA HIS A 609 -7.44 -2.55 -5.44
C HIS A 609 -5.98 -2.97 -5.55
N PHE A 610 -5.74 -4.27 -5.51
CA PHE A 610 -4.42 -4.87 -5.30
C PHE A 610 -3.62 -5.13 -6.59
N GLN A 611 -4.25 -5.08 -7.76
CA GLN A 611 -3.62 -5.35 -9.07
C GLN A 611 -4.07 -4.33 -10.13
N ALA A 612 -3.38 -4.31 -11.27
CA ALA A 612 -3.84 -3.61 -12.46
C ALA A 612 -5.12 -4.26 -13.00
N MET A 613 -6.07 -3.44 -13.44
CA MET A 613 -7.25 -3.96 -14.12
C MET A 613 -6.89 -4.51 -15.50
N THR A 614 -7.55 -5.61 -15.87
CA THR A 614 -7.44 -6.15 -17.22
C THR A 614 -8.23 -5.30 -18.23
N ALA A 615 -7.91 -5.41 -19.51
CA ALA A 615 -8.64 -4.71 -20.56
C ALA A 615 -10.14 -5.10 -20.57
N GLU A 616 -10.45 -6.36 -20.26
CA GLU A 616 -11.81 -6.88 -20.17
C GLU A 616 -12.57 -6.28 -18.96
N GLU A 617 -11.91 -6.16 -17.81
CA GLU A 617 -12.50 -5.51 -16.61
C GLU A 617 -12.77 -4.03 -16.86
N ILE A 618 -11.83 -3.31 -17.47
CA ILE A 618 -12.02 -1.90 -17.87
C ILE A 618 -13.19 -1.77 -18.84
N ALA A 619 -13.24 -2.60 -19.88
CA ALA A 619 -14.33 -2.57 -20.86
C ALA A 619 -15.69 -2.88 -20.21
N LYS A 620 -15.73 -3.80 -19.25
CA LYS A 620 -16.96 -4.15 -18.53
C LYS A 620 -17.45 -3.01 -17.64
N VAL A 621 -16.54 -2.37 -16.89
CA VAL A 621 -16.85 -1.20 -16.06
C VAL A 621 -17.38 -0.05 -16.95
N GLU A 622 -16.67 0.27 -18.03
CA GLU A 622 -17.07 1.31 -18.97
C GLU A 622 -18.45 1.02 -19.58
N LYS A 623 -18.71 -0.26 -19.92
CA LYS A 623 -20.01 -0.67 -20.44
C LYS A 623 -21.13 -0.46 -19.42
N ILE A 624 -20.95 -0.90 -18.18
CA ILE A 624 -21.95 -0.74 -17.10
C ILE A 624 -22.27 0.75 -16.92
N VAL A 625 -21.26 1.62 -16.82
CA VAL A 625 -21.49 3.06 -16.64
C VAL A 625 -22.26 3.65 -17.83
N ASN A 626 -21.93 3.28 -19.05
CA ASN A 626 -22.65 3.77 -20.24
C ASN A 626 -24.07 3.18 -20.35
N ASP A 627 -24.29 1.94 -19.91
CA ASP A 627 -25.65 1.37 -19.85
C ASP A 627 -26.55 2.16 -18.89
N GLU A 628 -26.03 2.55 -17.70
CA GLU A 628 -26.77 3.36 -16.73
C GLU A 628 -26.96 4.82 -17.18
N ILE A 629 -26.04 5.37 -17.99
CA ILE A 629 -26.22 6.65 -18.68
C ILE A 629 -27.36 6.54 -19.69
N ALA A 630 -27.36 5.49 -20.49
CA ALA A 630 -28.39 5.25 -21.51
C ALA A 630 -29.78 4.94 -20.91
N ALA A 631 -29.83 4.41 -19.69
CA ALA A 631 -31.06 4.16 -18.95
C ALA A 631 -31.76 5.46 -18.49
N ASP A 632 -31.07 6.59 -18.54
CA ASP A 632 -31.60 7.94 -18.18
C ASP A 632 -32.25 7.98 -16.79
N LEU A 633 -31.55 7.45 -15.80
CA LEU A 633 -32.03 7.34 -14.42
C LEU A 633 -32.18 8.74 -13.80
N GLU A 634 -33.27 8.96 -13.05
CA GLU A 634 -33.46 10.16 -12.25
C GLU A 634 -32.38 10.24 -11.15
N VAL A 635 -31.75 11.41 -11.02
CA VAL A 635 -30.77 11.71 -9.94
C VAL A 635 -31.49 12.49 -8.85
N ARG A 636 -31.85 11.79 -7.78
CA ARG A 636 -32.59 12.36 -6.66
C ARG A 636 -31.65 12.65 -5.49
N THR A 637 -31.91 13.76 -4.83
CA THR A 637 -31.20 14.13 -3.59
C THR A 637 -32.18 14.28 -2.44
N ASP A 638 -31.94 13.53 -1.37
CA ASP A 638 -32.72 13.60 -0.13
C ASP A 638 -31.81 14.06 1.02
N VAL A 639 -32.32 14.95 1.89
CA VAL A 639 -31.62 15.40 3.10
C VAL A 639 -32.27 14.72 4.30
N MET A 640 -31.50 13.96 5.04
CA MET A 640 -31.98 13.17 6.17
C MET A 640 -30.92 13.04 7.26
N THR A 641 -31.26 12.50 8.42
CA THR A 641 -30.26 12.21 9.46
C THR A 641 -29.30 11.09 9.02
N VAL A 642 -28.10 11.05 9.59
CA VAL A 642 -27.11 9.99 9.29
C VAL A 642 -27.67 8.61 9.54
N GLU A 643 -28.49 8.45 10.61
CA GLU A 643 -29.12 7.15 10.95
C GLU A 643 -30.15 6.71 9.91
N GLU A 644 -30.99 7.65 9.44
CA GLU A 644 -31.95 7.37 8.37
C GLU A 644 -31.24 7.00 7.09
N ALA A 645 -30.18 7.75 6.73
CA ALA A 645 -29.39 7.53 5.53
C ALA A 645 -28.72 6.15 5.52
N LYS A 646 -28.17 5.71 6.63
CA LYS A 646 -27.61 4.35 6.79
C LYS A 646 -28.68 3.25 6.59
N LYS A 647 -29.89 3.45 7.06
CA LYS A 647 -31.01 2.50 6.87
C LYS A 647 -31.44 2.36 5.41
N THR A 648 -31.18 3.35 4.56
CA THR A 648 -31.47 3.27 3.12
C THR A 648 -30.48 2.42 2.34
N GLY A 649 -29.39 1.95 2.98
CA GLY A 649 -28.28 1.26 2.32
C GLY A 649 -27.34 2.19 1.57
N ALA A 650 -27.45 3.51 1.78
CA ALA A 650 -26.56 4.49 1.15
C ALA A 650 -25.11 4.32 1.63
N MET A 651 -24.19 4.36 0.68
CA MET A 651 -22.75 4.25 0.93
C MET A 651 -22.22 5.57 1.49
N ALA A 652 -21.55 5.50 2.64
CA ALA A 652 -20.83 6.61 3.24
C ALA A 652 -19.33 6.46 3.01
N LEU A 653 -18.60 7.55 2.80
CA LEU A 653 -17.14 7.53 2.75
C LEU A 653 -16.57 7.26 4.14
N PHE A 654 -15.65 6.32 4.25
CA PHE A 654 -14.96 6.03 5.50
C PHE A 654 -14.05 7.20 5.90
N GLY A 655 -14.20 7.67 7.18
CA GLY A 655 -13.32 8.68 7.77
C GLY A 655 -13.80 10.13 7.66
N GLU A 656 -14.92 10.42 7.01
CA GLU A 656 -15.51 11.76 7.02
C GLU A 656 -16.42 11.98 8.24
N LYS A 657 -16.27 13.17 8.87
CA LYS A 657 -17.19 13.61 9.93
C LYS A 657 -18.42 14.23 9.28
N TYR A 658 -19.53 13.55 9.39
CA TYR A 658 -20.82 14.05 8.92
C TYR A 658 -21.51 14.87 10.03
N GLY A 659 -22.20 15.95 9.64
CA GLY A 659 -23.08 16.69 10.54
C GLY A 659 -24.34 15.87 10.90
N GLU A 660 -25.27 16.46 11.69
CA GLU A 660 -26.52 15.79 12.05
C GLU A 660 -27.36 15.36 10.84
N LYS A 661 -27.26 16.10 9.73
CA LYS A 661 -27.96 15.82 8.46
C LYS A 661 -26.96 15.66 7.33
N VAL A 662 -27.26 14.72 6.46
CA VAL A 662 -26.48 14.41 5.24
C VAL A 662 -27.36 14.44 4.01
N ARG A 663 -26.74 14.78 2.86
CA ARG A 663 -27.35 14.64 1.54
C ARG A 663 -27.07 13.23 1.03
N VAL A 664 -28.11 12.51 0.64
CA VAL A 664 -28.05 11.22 -0.03
C VAL A 664 -28.42 11.43 -1.49
N VAL A 665 -27.47 11.16 -2.38
CA VAL A 665 -27.68 11.21 -3.83
C VAL A 665 -27.96 9.80 -4.32
N SER A 666 -29.10 9.61 -4.97
CA SER A 666 -29.55 8.35 -5.56
C SER A 666 -29.67 8.48 -7.06
N MET A 667 -29.16 7.50 -7.81
CA MET A 667 -29.28 7.40 -9.27
C MET A 667 -30.10 6.14 -9.56
N GLY A 668 -31.43 6.30 -9.63
CA GLY A 668 -32.36 5.19 -9.62
C GLY A 668 -32.11 4.27 -8.41
N GLU A 669 -32.11 2.96 -8.65
CA GLU A 669 -31.72 1.95 -7.65
C GLU A 669 -30.26 1.49 -7.82
N PHE A 670 -29.54 2.01 -8.82
CA PHE A 670 -28.18 1.56 -9.13
C PHE A 670 -27.14 2.08 -8.15
N SER A 671 -27.10 3.40 -7.89
CA SER A 671 -26.17 4.00 -6.93
C SER A 671 -26.91 4.85 -5.90
N LYS A 672 -26.47 4.77 -4.63
CA LYS A 672 -26.97 5.57 -3.53
C LYS A 672 -25.84 5.87 -2.56
N GLU A 673 -25.46 7.15 -2.47
CA GLU A 673 -24.25 7.57 -1.75
C GLU A 673 -24.43 8.90 -1.01
N PHE A 674 -23.68 9.10 0.09
CA PHE A 674 -23.57 10.38 0.76
C PHE A 674 -22.73 11.32 -0.08
N CYS A 675 -23.32 12.40 -0.57
CA CYS A 675 -22.60 13.36 -1.40
C CYS A 675 -23.12 14.80 -1.26
N GLY A 676 -22.18 15.72 -0.96
CA GLY A 676 -22.45 17.17 -0.89
C GLY A 676 -22.28 17.93 -2.21
N GLY A 677 -21.87 17.24 -3.28
CA GLY A 677 -21.57 17.86 -4.58
C GLY A 677 -22.78 18.23 -5.42
N THR A 678 -22.50 18.80 -6.58
CA THR A 678 -23.51 19.14 -7.59
C THR A 678 -23.58 18.06 -8.68
N HIS A 679 -24.78 17.73 -9.11
CA HIS A 679 -25.02 16.61 -10.03
C HIS A 679 -25.95 17.00 -11.17
N VAL A 680 -25.97 16.17 -12.22
CA VAL A 680 -26.99 16.21 -13.27
C VAL A 680 -28.36 15.80 -12.69
N LYS A 681 -29.44 16.15 -13.35
CA LYS A 681 -30.80 15.74 -12.93
C LYS A 681 -31.16 14.35 -13.40
N HIS A 682 -30.60 13.93 -14.52
CA HIS A 682 -30.77 12.62 -15.12
C HIS A 682 -29.42 12.08 -15.60
N THR A 683 -29.16 10.78 -15.48
CA THR A 683 -27.90 10.18 -15.93
C THR A 683 -27.66 10.34 -17.42
N GLY A 684 -28.71 10.41 -18.23
CA GLY A 684 -28.66 10.69 -19.68
C GLY A 684 -27.98 12.02 -20.04
N GLU A 685 -28.01 13.03 -19.14
CA GLU A 685 -27.30 14.30 -19.35
C GLU A 685 -25.78 14.15 -19.41
N ILE A 686 -25.23 13.09 -18.83
CA ILE A 686 -23.78 12.76 -18.90
C ILE A 686 -23.36 12.50 -20.35
N ALA A 687 -24.26 11.96 -21.16
CA ALA A 687 -24.18 11.66 -22.59
C ALA A 687 -23.26 10.49 -22.94
N ALA A 688 -22.01 10.48 -22.48
CA ALA A 688 -21.04 9.41 -22.73
C ALA A 688 -19.99 9.38 -21.63
N PHE A 689 -19.41 8.21 -21.41
CA PHE A 689 -18.31 7.99 -20.44
C PHE A 689 -17.19 7.17 -21.10
N LYS A 690 -15.93 7.60 -20.91
CA LYS A 690 -14.75 6.91 -21.44
C LYS A 690 -13.62 6.90 -20.43
N ILE A 691 -13.13 5.72 -20.07
CA ILE A 691 -11.90 5.54 -19.29
C ILE A 691 -10.72 5.78 -20.24
N ILE A 692 -9.84 6.73 -19.88
CA ILE A 692 -8.65 7.07 -20.67
C ILE A 692 -7.37 6.49 -20.09
N SER A 693 -7.33 6.26 -18.77
CA SER A 693 -6.16 5.63 -18.12
C SER A 693 -6.57 4.85 -16.89
N GLU A 694 -5.81 3.81 -16.59
CA GLU A 694 -5.80 3.07 -15.34
C GLU A 694 -4.36 2.86 -14.90
N SER A 695 -4.02 3.24 -13.65
CA SER A 695 -2.64 3.18 -13.16
C SER A 695 -2.57 2.98 -11.65
N GLY A 696 -1.40 2.53 -11.15
CA GLY A 696 -1.12 2.48 -9.70
C GLY A 696 -0.66 3.84 -9.18
N VAL A 697 -1.20 4.26 -8.04
CA VAL A 697 -0.81 5.51 -7.35
C VAL A 697 0.02 5.23 -6.11
N ALA A 698 -0.40 4.22 -5.37
CA ALA A 698 0.26 3.71 -4.19
C ALA A 698 0.06 2.19 -4.10
N ALA A 699 0.73 1.55 -3.15
CA ALA A 699 0.49 0.14 -2.90
C ALA A 699 -0.98 -0.08 -2.50
N GLY A 700 -1.67 -0.96 -3.23
CA GLY A 700 -3.09 -1.25 -3.00
C GLY A 700 -4.06 -0.14 -3.43
N VAL A 701 -3.60 0.93 -4.11
CA VAL A 701 -4.45 2.00 -4.62
C VAL A 701 -4.28 2.14 -6.12
N ARG A 702 -5.39 2.05 -6.85
CA ARG A 702 -5.47 2.23 -8.29
C ARG A 702 -6.16 3.55 -8.62
N ARG A 703 -5.83 4.12 -9.74
CA ARG A 703 -6.40 5.37 -10.27
C ARG A 703 -7.03 5.14 -11.62
N ILE A 704 -8.26 5.58 -11.79
CA ILE A 704 -8.91 5.73 -13.08
C ILE A 704 -9.02 7.23 -13.39
N GLU A 705 -8.70 7.60 -14.62
CA GLU A 705 -9.07 8.88 -15.22
C GLU A 705 -10.06 8.63 -16.34
N ALA A 706 -11.14 9.41 -16.36
CA ALA A 706 -12.19 9.24 -17.33
C ALA A 706 -12.76 10.59 -17.78
N LEU A 707 -13.40 10.58 -18.94
CA LEU A 707 -14.04 11.72 -19.57
C LEU A 707 -15.54 11.50 -19.67
N THR A 708 -16.31 12.60 -19.71
CA THR A 708 -17.75 12.57 -19.94
C THR A 708 -18.15 13.55 -21.05
N GLY A 709 -19.33 13.34 -21.63
CA GLY A 709 -19.98 14.25 -22.54
C GLY A 709 -19.13 14.69 -23.73
N ASP A 710 -19.07 15.98 -23.95
CA ASP A 710 -18.34 16.55 -25.09
C ASP A 710 -16.84 16.23 -25.09
N ASN A 711 -16.25 16.04 -23.92
CA ASN A 711 -14.84 15.70 -23.79
C ASN A 711 -14.55 14.28 -24.35
N VAL A 712 -15.51 13.35 -24.29
CA VAL A 712 -15.41 12.03 -24.94
C VAL A 712 -15.40 12.18 -26.45
N PHE A 713 -16.29 13.03 -27.01
CA PHE A 713 -16.33 13.26 -28.44
C PHE A 713 -15.06 13.97 -28.94
N ALA A 714 -14.57 14.96 -28.19
CA ALA A 714 -13.30 15.63 -28.49
C ALA A 714 -12.12 14.63 -28.46
N TYR A 715 -12.10 13.71 -27.51
CA TYR A 715 -11.08 12.66 -27.41
C TYR A 715 -11.09 11.74 -28.65
N TYR A 716 -12.26 11.26 -29.06
CA TYR A 716 -12.35 10.42 -30.28
C TYR A 716 -12.03 11.19 -31.56
N LYS A 717 -12.43 12.46 -31.66
CA LYS A 717 -12.08 13.32 -32.78
C LYS A 717 -10.57 13.52 -32.92
N ASN A 718 -9.88 13.67 -31.78
CA ASN A 718 -8.42 13.77 -31.80
C ASN A 718 -7.76 12.45 -32.24
N ILE A 719 -8.27 11.29 -31.81
CA ILE A 719 -7.78 9.98 -32.26
C ILE A 719 -8.00 9.82 -33.77
N GLU A 720 -9.18 10.21 -34.28
CA GLU A 720 -9.51 10.16 -35.70
C GLU A 720 -8.55 11.05 -36.51
N ALA A 721 -8.30 12.28 -36.05
CA ALA A 721 -7.34 13.18 -36.68
C ALA A 721 -5.91 12.63 -36.71
N GLU A 722 -5.45 12.02 -35.62
CA GLU A 722 -4.14 11.36 -35.58
C GLU A 722 -4.06 10.15 -36.52
N LEU A 723 -5.12 9.34 -36.59
CA LEU A 723 -5.22 8.21 -37.52
C LEU A 723 -5.19 8.67 -38.98
N GLU A 724 -5.91 9.74 -39.30
CA GLU A 724 -5.86 10.36 -40.63
C GLU A 724 -4.46 10.89 -40.96
N ARG A 725 -3.80 11.57 -39.99
CA ARG A 725 -2.44 12.08 -40.16
C ARG A 725 -1.44 10.94 -40.41
N ALA A 726 -1.56 9.84 -39.65
CA ALA A 726 -0.72 8.66 -39.82
C ALA A 726 -0.94 8.00 -41.19
N ALA A 727 -2.21 7.85 -41.59
CA ALA A 727 -2.55 7.28 -42.91
C ALA A 727 -2.01 8.15 -44.05
N LYS A 728 -2.12 9.48 -43.95
CA LYS A 728 -1.57 10.43 -44.91
C LYS A 728 -0.03 10.33 -44.98
N ALA A 729 0.67 10.20 -43.85
CA ALA A 729 2.11 10.02 -43.82
C ALA A 729 2.53 8.70 -44.51
N ALA A 730 1.77 7.64 -44.31
CA ALA A 730 1.97 6.34 -44.99
C ALA A 730 1.43 6.32 -46.46
N LYS A 731 0.89 7.42 -46.93
CA LYS A 731 0.26 7.57 -48.29
C LYS A 731 -0.82 6.52 -48.53
N THR A 732 -1.74 6.41 -47.56
CA THR A 732 -2.87 5.43 -47.63
C THR A 732 -4.12 6.05 -46.96
N THR A 733 -5.20 5.25 -46.87
CA THR A 733 -6.42 5.61 -46.12
C THR A 733 -6.34 5.01 -44.68
N PRO A 734 -7.08 5.57 -43.69
CA PRO A 734 -7.16 5.01 -42.35
C PRO A 734 -7.49 3.51 -42.33
N ALA A 735 -8.43 3.05 -43.15
CA ALA A 735 -8.86 1.66 -43.24
C ALA A 735 -7.76 0.71 -43.74
N ALA A 736 -6.87 1.19 -44.60
CA ALA A 736 -5.78 0.40 -45.18
C ALA A 736 -4.41 0.66 -44.51
N LEU A 737 -4.38 1.37 -43.38
CA LEU A 737 -3.13 1.78 -42.75
C LEU A 737 -2.31 0.59 -42.23
N VAL A 738 -2.96 -0.37 -41.61
CA VAL A 738 -2.29 -1.57 -41.06
C VAL A 738 -1.64 -2.37 -42.17
N GLU A 739 -2.40 -2.69 -43.25
CA GLU A 739 -1.89 -3.41 -44.40
C GLU A 739 -0.71 -2.68 -45.08
N LYS A 740 -0.81 -1.33 -45.16
CA LYS A 740 0.29 -0.52 -45.71
C LYS A 740 1.55 -0.59 -44.88
N ILE A 741 1.41 -0.53 -43.56
CA ILE A 741 2.55 -0.65 -42.63
C ILE A 741 3.19 -2.02 -42.73
N GLU A 742 2.38 -3.10 -42.74
CA GLU A 742 2.87 -4.48 -42.90
C GLU A 742 3.63 -4.65 -44.23
N HIS A 743 3.08 -4.11 -45.31
CA HIS A 743 3.74 -4.11 -46.61
C HIS A 743 5.08 -3.34 -46.56
N MET A 744 5.11 -2.16 -46.00
CA MET A 744 6.33 -1.37 -45.86
C MET A 744 7.39 -2.08 -44.98
N MET A 745 7.00 -2.76 -43.92
CA MET A 745 7.90 -3.54 -43.09
C MET A 745 8.49 -4.75 -43.86
N ALA A 746 7.65 -5.43 -44.68
CA ALA A 746 8.10 -6.52 -45.52
C ALA A 746 9.07 -6.02 -46.61
N GLU A 747 8.78 -4.87 -47.24
CA GLU A 747 9.64 -4.25 -48.25
C GLU A 747 11.00 -3.83 -47.63
N ILE A 748 10.99 -3.19 -46.48
CA ILE A 748 12.24 -2.82 -45.77
C ILE A 748 13.08 -4.08 -45.47
N LYS A 749 12.45 -5.18 -45.04
CA LYS A 749 13.13 -6.46 -44.78
C LYS A 749 13.73 -7.05 -46.06
N ALA A 750 13.01 -6.99 -47.19
CA ALA A 750 13.50 -7.45 -48.47
C ALA A 750 14.66 -6.59 -48.99
N LEU A 751 14.54 -5.26 -48.89
CA LEU A 751 15.59 -4.34 -49.29
C LEU A 751 16.87 -4.49 -48.47
N ASN A 752 16.73 -4.71 -47.17
CA ASN A 752 17.88 -4.98 -46.30
C ASN A 752 18.58 -6.30 -46.72
N ALA A 753 17.82 -7.37 -46.99
CA ALA A 753 18.37 -8.63 -47.46
C ALA A 753 19.08 -8.49 -48.83
N GLU A 754 18.46 -7.74 -49.76
CA GLU A 754 19.04 -7.44 -51.04
C GLU A 754 20.35 -6.62 -50.91
N ASN A 755 20.33 -5.61 -50.06
CA ASN A 755 21.53 -4.76 -49.77
C ASN A 755 22.67 -5.62 -49.24
N GLU A 756 22.41 -6.52 -48.29
CA GLU A 756 23.44 -7.46 -47.81
C GLU A 756 23.90 -8.43 -48.91
N SER A 757 23.01 -8.91 -49.76
CA SER A 757 23.39 -9.74 -50.90
C SER A 757 24.26 -9.00 -51.93
N LEU A 758 23.88 -7.74 -52.22
CA LEU A 758 24.68 -6.90 -53.12
C LEU A 758 26.05 -6.56 -52.56
N LYS A 759 26.13 -6.23 -51.25
CA LYS A 759 27.42 -6.02 -50.57
C LYS A 759 28.29 -7.28 -50.60
N SER A 760 27.71 -8.46 -50.40
CA SER A 760 28.42 -9.72 -50.48
C SER A 760 28.91 -10.04 -51.94
N LYS A 761 28.10 -9.70 -52.95
CA LYS A 761 28.51 -9.83 -54.37
C LYS A 761 29.64 -8.87 -54.69
N ALA A 762 29.52 -7.61 -54.32
CA ALA A 762 30.56 -6.62 -54.58
C ALA A 762 31.90 -6.98 -53.92
N ALA A 763 31.83 -7.53 -52.68
CA ALA A 763 32.98 -8.04 -51.98
C ALA A 763 33.65 -9.24 -52.69
N LYS A 764 32.80 -10.15 -53.28
CA LYS A 764 33.30 -11.28 -54.06
C LYS A 764 33.91 -10.87 -55.39
N GLU A 765 33.35 -9.90 -56.10
CA GLU A 765 33.87 -9.40 -57.38
C GLU A 765 35.19 -8.64 -57.19
N ALA A 766 35.34 -7.91 -56.10
CA ALA A 766 36.59 -7.26 -55.74
C ALA A 766 37.75 -8.24 -55.44
N LEU A 767 37.41 -9.53 -55.27
CA LEU A 767 38.35 -10.63 -54.99
C LEU A 767 38.85 -11.36 -56.19
N GLY A 768 38.49 -10.96 -57.41
CA GLY A 768 38.69 -11.75 -58.65
C GLY A 768 40.08 -12.31 -58.87
N ASP A 769 41.19 -11.56 -58.60
CA ASP A 769 42.59 -11.94 -58.87
C ASP A 769 43.49 -11.91 -57.61
N VAL A 770 42.90 -11.90 -56.39
CA VAL A 770 43.69 -11.71 -55.16
C VAL A 770 44.58 -12.91 -54.84
N MET A 771 44.31 -14.08 -55.34
CA MET A 771 45.14 -15.28 -55.17
C MET A 771 46.50 -15.17 -55.86
N ASP A 772 46.62 -14.31 -56.86
CA ASP A 772 47.88 -14.04 -57.54
C ASP A 772 48.86 -13.19 -56.72
N GLN A 773 48.36 -12.59 -55.62
CA GLN A 773 49.14 -11.82 -54.66
C GLN A 773 49.74 -12.64 -53.51
N VAL A 774 49.55 -13.96 -53.54
CA VAL A 774 50.12 -14.84 -52.50
C VAL A 774 51.65 -14.85 -52.60
N VAL A 775 52.29 -14.56 -51.48
CA VAL A 775 53.75 -14.64 -51.36
C VAL A 775 54.18 -15.71 -50.38
N GLU A 776 55.27 -16.35 -50.56
CA GLU A 776 55.85 -17.30 -49.62
C GLU A 776 56.84 -16.62 -48.71
N VAL A 777 56.68 -16.85 -47.39
CA VAL A 777 57.50 -16.31 -46.33
C VAL A 777 58.03 -17.46 -45.47
N LYS A 778 59.29 -17.81 -45.58
CA LYS A 778 59.91 -18.93 -44.84
C LYS A 778 59.03 -20.22 -44.82
N GLY A 779 58.46 -20.59 -45.98
CA GLY A 779 57.69 -21.79 -46.16
C GLY A 779 56.24 -21.70 -45.64
N VAL A 780 55.74 -20.49 -45.41
CA VAL A 780 54.31 -20.21 -45.10
C VAL A 780 53.78 -19.21 -46.15
N LYS A 781 52.63 -19.53 -46.74
CA LYS A 781 51.95 -18.66 -47.72
C LYS A 781 51.31 -17.50 -46.98
N LEU A 782 51.51 -16.29 -47.44
CA LEU A 782 50.88 -15.07 -47.00
C LEU A 782 50.05 -14.45 -48.11
N LEU A 783 48.80 -14.23 -47.86
CA LEU A 783 47.95 -13.34 -48.65
C LEU A 783 47.65 -12.08 -47.85
N ALA A 784 48.25 -10.96 -48.26
CA ALA A 784 47.97 -9.64 -47.63
C ALA A 784 47.42 -8.72 -48.71
N THR A 785 46.18 -8.24 -48.50
CA THR A 785 45.53 -7.39 -49.51
C THR A 785 44.49 -6.46 -48.88
N SER A 786 44.05 -5.47 -49.63
CA SER A 786 42.97 -4.58 -49.25
C SER A 786 41.76 -4.74 -50.12
N VAL A 787 40.56 -4.58 -49.51
CA VAL A 787 39.28 -4.65 -50.16
C VAL A 787 38.47 -3.42 -49.74
N ALA A 788 37.96 -2.65 -50.70
CA ALA A 788 37.19 -1.44 -50.34
C ALA A 788 35.73 -1.74 -49.96
N GLY A 789 35.19 -0.98 -49.02
CA GLY A 789 33.74 -0.98 -48.71
C GLY A 789 33.22 -2.19 -47.92
N VAL A 790 34.07 -3.02 -47.36
CA VAL A 790 33.70 -4.24 -46.63
C VAL A 790 33.78 -3.96 -45.11
N ASP A 791 32.69 -4.19 -44.43
CA ASP A 791 32.67 -4.04 -42.97
C ASP A 791 33.39 -5.21 -42.27
N MET A 792 33.52 -5.13 -40.94
CA MET A 792 34.26 -6.11 -40.14
C MET A 792 33.68 -7.56 -40.29
N ASN A 793 32.38 -7.72 -40.43
CA ASN A 793 31.77 -9.03 -40.56
C ASN A 793 32.03 -9.61 -41.97
N GLY A 794 31.84 -8.78 -42.98
CA GLY A 794 32.18 -9.17 -44.35
C GLY A 794 33.66 -9.51 -44.56
N LEU A 795 34.59 -8.76 -43.85
CA LEU A 795 36.01 -9.07 -43.85
C LEU A 795 36.32 -10.42 -43.17
N ARG A 796 35.62 -10.80 -42.14
CA ARG A 796 35.77 -12.13 -41.50
C ARG A 796 35.34 -13.26 -42.46
N ASP A 797 34.17 -13.13 -43.03
CA ASP A 797 33.63 -14.14 -43.96
C ASP A 797 34.56 -14.31 -45.18
N LEU A 798 35.10 -13.18 -45.63
CA LEU A 798 36.08 -13.12 -46.69
C LEU A 798 37.40 -13.78 -46.31
N GLY A 799 37.86 -13.51 -45.11
CA GLY A 799 39.10 -14.09 -44.58
C GLY A 799 38.99 -15.60 -44.42
N ASP A 800 37.86 -16.12 -43.98
CA ASP A 800 37.61 -17.56 -43.84
C ASP A 800 37.53 -18.26 -45.22
N GLN A 801 36.91 -17.62 -46.22
CA GLN A 801 36.89 -18.13 -47.62
C GLN A 801 38.30 -18.17 -48.23
N LEU A 802 39.09 -17.09 -48.06
CA LEU A 802 40.46 -16.98 -48.58
C LEU A 802 41.40 -17.94 -47.85
N LYS A 803 41.27 -18.07 -46.54
CA LYS A 803 42.00 -19.06 -45.76
C LYS A 803 41.74 -20.49 -46.25
N GLY A 804 40.45 -20.81 -46.56
CA GLY A 804 40.07 -22.11 -47.15
C GLY A 804 40.70 -22.32 -48.53
N LYS A 805 40.79 -21.30 -49.39
CA LYS A 805 41.40 -21.38 -50.73
C LYS A 805 42.93 -21.40 -50.66
N LEU A 806 43.56 -20.74 -49.72
CA LEU A 806 44.99 -20.68 -49.51
C LEU A 806 45.59 -22.05 -49.09
N GLY A 807 44.76 -22.87 -48.44
CA GLY A 807 45.13 -24.15 -47.84
C GLY A 807 46.01 -24.04 -46.61
N GLU A 808 47.28 -23.84 -46.77
CA GLU A 808 48.20 -23.58 -45.67
C GLU A 808 48.76 -22.14 -45.76
N GLY A 809 48.54 -21.30 -44.74
CA GLY A 809 49.09 -19.95 -44.76
C GLY A 809 48.37 -18.97 -43.82
N VAL A 810 48.64 -17.71 -44.05
CA VAL A 810 48.12 -16.57 -43.32
C VAL A 810 47.42 -15.62 -44.28
N VAL A 811 46.25 -15.17 -43.92
CA VAL A 811 45.48 -14.14 -44.65
C VAL A 811 45.44 -12.86 -43.82
N VAL A 812 45.76 -11.73 -44.40
CA VAL A 812 45.64 -10.39 -43.81
C VAL A 812 44.81 -9.54 -44.75
N LEU A 813 43.65 -9.10 -44.28
CA LEU A 813 42.74 -8.25 -45.05
C LEU A 813 42.62 -6.88 -44.35
N ALA A 814 42.63 -5.86 -45.20
CA ALA A 814 42.32 -4.50 -44.77
C ALA A 814 41.18 -3.94 -45.57
N SER A 815 40.28 -3.20 -44.95
CA SER A 815 39.16 -2.52 -45.65
C SER A 815 38.94 -1.14 -45.05
N GLU A 816 38.57 -0.22 -45.92
CA GLU A 816 37.94 1.04 -45.53
C GLU A 816 36.43 0.91 -45.74
N ALA A 817 35.69 1.15 -44.69
CA ALA A 817 34.23 1.25 -44.72
C ALA A 817 33.77 2.39 -43.80
N ASP A 818 32.94 3.27 -44.29
CA ASP A 818 32.37 4.43 -43.56
C ASP A 818 33.47 5.31 -42.88
N GLY A 819 34.60 5.51 -43.57
CA GLY A 819 35.71 6.31 -43.07
C GLY A 819 36.51 5.66 -41.92
N LYS A 820 36.32 4.38 -41.67
CA LYS A 820 37.05 3.59 -40.67
C LYS A 820 37.80 2.45 -41.38
N VAL A 821 38.92 2.08 -40.82
CA VAL A 821 39.70 0.93 -41.30
C VAL A 821 39.37 -0.28 -40.47
N ASN A 822 39.04 -1.38 -41.13
CA ASN A 822 38.87 -2.72 -40.54
C ASN A 822 40.03 -3.61 -40.97
N LEU A 823 40.64 -4.30 -40.03
CA LEU A 823 41.70 -5.27 -40.26
C LEU A 823 41.33 -6.64 -39.73
N VAL A 824 41.57 -7.66 -40.48
CA VAL A 824 41.42 -9.05 -40.07
C VAL A 824 42.67 -9.83 -40.46
N ALA A 825 43.20 -10.61 -39.53
CA ALA A 825 44.27 -11.59 -39.83
C ALA A 825 43.79 -12.99 -39.42
N MET A 826 44.02 -13.99 -40.27
CA MET A 826 43.70 -15.39 -40.00
C MET A 826 44.89 -16.27 -40.36
N ALA A 827 45.13 -17.28 -39.53
CA ALA A 827 46.18 -18.27 -39.73
C ALA A 827 45.59 -19.69 -39.68
N THR A 828 46.08 -20.54 -40.57
CA THR A 828 45.76 -21.96 -40.57
C THR A 828 46.54 -22.71 -39.50
N GLU A 829 46.11 -23.90 -39.10
CA GLU A 829 46.76 -24.71 -38.05
C GLU A 829 48.23 -25.01 -38.41
N GLU A 830 48.52 -25.33 -39.70
CA GLU A 830 49.86 -25.62 -40.13
C GLU A 830 50.76 -24.36 -40.08
N ALA A 831 50.21 -23.21 -40.45
CA ALA A 831 50.97 -21.96 -40.34
C ALA A 831 51.25 -21.59 -38.85
N MET A 832 50.33 -21.87 -37.95
CA MET A 832 50.51 -21.69 -36.49
C MET A 832 51.60 -22.63 -35.93
N LYS A 833 51.68 -23.86 -36.39
CA LYS A 833 52.74 -24.79 -36.04
C LYS A 833 54.12 -24.30 -36.42
N LYS A 834 54.23 -23.54 -37.52
CA LYS A 834 55.46 -22.89 -38.00
C LYS A 834 55.75 -21.54 -37.32
N GLY A 835 54.93 -21.12 -36.36
CA GLY A 835 55.12 -19.95 -35.55
C GLY A 835 54.25 -18.75 -35.92
N ALA A 836 53.39 -18.83 -36.89
CA ALA A 836 52.45 -17.74 -37.24
C ALA A 836 51.42 -17.55 -36.18
N HIS A 837 51.14 -16.28 -35.81
CA HIS A 837 50.18 -15.92 -34.78
C HIS A 837 49.38 -14.67 -35.18
N ALA A 838 48.12 -14.84 -35.57
CA ALA A 838 47.29 -13.74 -36.09
C ALA A 838 47.19 -12.55 -35.12
N GLY A 839 47.06 -12.79 -33.79
CA GLY A 839 47.01 -11.72 -32.79
C GLY A 839 48.28 -10.87 -32.74
N ASN A 840 49.46 -11.49 -32.85
CA ASN A 840 50.72 -10.77 -32.84
C ASN A 840 50.93 -10.00 -34.18
N LEU A 841 50.46 -10.59 -35.28
CA LEU A 841 50.49 -9.97 -36.59
C LEU A 841 49.66 -8.68 -36.62
N ILE A 842 48.40 -8.77 -36.15
CA ILE A 842 47.54 -7.59 -36.04
C ILE A 842 48.15 -6.52 -35.14
N LYS A 843 48.73 -6.89 -34.02
CA LYS A 843 49.41 -5.92 -33.11
C LYS A 843 50.56 -5.19 -33.79
N ALA A 844 51.31 -5.88 -34.62
CA ALA A 844 52.44 -5.28 -35.36
C ALA A 844 51.99 -4.26 -36.43
N ILE A 845 50.87 -4.56 -37.12
CA ILE A 845 50.45 -3.75 -38.28
C ILE A 845 49.39 -2.70 -38.00
N ALA A 846 48.57 -2.87 -36.92
CA ALA A 846 47.45 -1.98 -36.65
C ALA A 846 47.82 -0.54 -36.33
N GLY A 847 49.06 -0.29 -35.84
CA GLY A 847 49.57 1.04 -35.59
C GLY A 847 49.65 1.91 -36.85
N LYS A 848 49.84 1.31 -38.06
CA LYS A 848 49.95 2.02 -39.36
C LYS A 848 48.64 2.73 -39.75
N VAL A 849 47.53 2.17 -39.35
CA VAL A 849 46.16 2.75 -39.56
C VAL A 849 45.64 3.54 -38.36
N GLY A 850 46.51 3.92 -37.42
CA GLY A 850 46.10 4.68 -36.23
C GLY A 850 45.11 3.89 -35.36
N GLY A 851 45.30 2.59 -35.31
CA GLY A 851 44.38 1.67 -34.61
C GLY A 851 45.11 0.73 -33.65
N GLY A 852 44.31 -0.08 -32.99
CA GLY A 852 44.77 -1.12 -32.10
C GLY A 852 43.83 -2.32 -32.16
N GLY A 853 44.36 -3.51 -31.88
CA GLY A 853 43.58 -4.72 -31.91
C GLY A 853 44.37 -5.92 -31.42
N GLY A 854 43.79 -7.08 -31.53
CA GLY A 854 44.41 -8.35 -31.16
C GLY A 854 43.45 -9.50 -31.36
N GLY A 855 43.80 -10.65 -30.86
CA GLY A 855 42.98 -11.83 -31.00
C GLY A 855 43.76 -13.10 -30.65
N ARG A 856 43.20 -14.20 -31.03
CA ARG A 856 43.74 -15.55 -30.83
C ARG A 856 44.80 -15.86 -31.91
N PRO A 857 45.60 -16.93 -31.73
CA PRO A 857 46.59 -17.32 -32.76
C PRO A 857 45.98 -17.58 -34.13
N ASN A 858 44.76 -18.14 -34.20
CA ASN A 858 44.08 -18.49 -35.46
C ASN A 858 43.33 -17.34 -36.12
N MET A 859 42.93 -16.30 -35.34
CA MET A 859 42.13 -15.16 -35.83
C MET A 859 42.29 -13.94 -34.94
N ALA A 860 42.51 -12.78 -35.55
CA ALA A 860 42.60 -11.50 -34.87
C ALA A 860 42.05 -10.37 -35.75
N GLN A 861 41.65 -9.27 -35.08
CA GLN A 861 41.05 -8.11 -35.74
C GLN A 861 41.49 -6.81 -35.09
N ALA A 862 41.49 -5.73 -35.87
CA ALA A 862 41.68 -4.38 -35.38
C ALA A 862 40.82 -3.38 -36.13
N GLY A 863 40.57 -2.25 -35.48
CA GLY A 863 39.98 -1.07 -36.10
C GLY A 863 40.99 0.04 -36.18
N GLY A 864 40.92 0.91 -37.19
CA GLY A 864 41.81 2.08 -37.35
C GLY A 864 41.02 3.32 -37.82
N LYS A 865 41.66 4.49 -37.71
CA LYS A 865 41.10 5.79 -38.10
C LYS A 865 41.79 6.43 -39.29
N ASN A 866 42.85 5.79 -39.81
CA ASN A 866 43.68 6.34 -40.91
C ASN A 866 43.65 5.42 -42.11
N PRO A 867 42.72 5.59 -43.08
CA PRO A 867 42.65 4.78 -44.29
C PRO A 867 43.94 4.90 -45.18
N ALA A 868 44.62 6.03 -45.17
CA ALA A 868 45.86 6.22 -45.93
C ALA A 868 46.97 5.23 -45.52
N GLY A 869 46.92 4.64 -44.34
CA GLY A 869 47.86 3.63 -43.84
C GLY A 869 47.61 2.21 -44.31
N ILE A 870 46.52 1.92 -45.06
CA ILE A 870 46.19 0.57 -45.55
C ILE A 870 47.30 -0.03 -46.41
N PRO A 871 47.89 0.69 -47.37
CA PRO A 871 49.02 0.18 -48.16
C PRO A 871 50.22 -0.22 -47.29
N ASP A 872 50.49 0.54 -46.24
CA ASP A 872 51.57 0.24 -45.31
C ASP A 872 51.27 -1.03 -44.46
N VAL A 873 50.01 -1.26 -44.10
CA VAL A 873 49.60 -2.49 -43.43
C VAL A 873 49.88 -3.71 -44.32
N VAL A 874 49.45 -3.64 -45.59
CA VAL A 874 49.66 -4.73 -46.56
C VAL A 874 51.14 -5.00 -46.78
N ALA A 875 51.94 -3.96 -46.93
CA ALA A 875 53.37 -4.10 -47.12
C ALA A 875 54.15 -4.63 -45.89
N GLU A 876 53.73 -4.17 -44.67
CA GLU A 876 54.35 -4.57 -43.40
C GLU A 876 53.96 -5.98 -42.97
N ALA A 877 52.81 -6.48 -43.43
CA ALA A 877 52.36 -7.80 -43.08
C ALA A 877 53.36 -8.93 -43.39
N LYS A 878 54.11 -8.78 -44.46
CA LYS A 878 55.20 -9.69 -44.83
C LYS A 878 56.32 -9.71 -43.80
N ALA A 879 56.88 -8.56 -43.49
CA ALA A 879 57.98 -8.40 -42.53
C ALA A 879 57.49 -8.85 -41.10
N ALA A 880 56.29 -8.50 -40.73
CA ALA A 880 55.72 -8.88 -39.45
C ALA A 880 55.52 -10.41 -39.32
N LEU A 881 55.15 -11.09 -40.39
CA LEU A 881 55.04 -12.57 -40.42
C LEU A 881 56.45 -13.18 -40.41
N GLU A 882 57.44 -12.63 -41.20
CA GLU A 882 58.80 -13.12 -41.26
C GLU A 882 59.49 -13.12 -39.89
N ASN A 883 59.20 -12.17 -39.06
CA ASN A 883 59.72 -12.05 -37.69
C ASN A 883 59.07 -13.06 -36.71
N GLN A 884 57.93 -13.65 -37.04
CA GLN A 884 57.25 -14.63 -36.21
C GLN A 884 57.68 -16.07 -36.54
N ILE A 885 57.95 -16.34 -37.79
CA ILE A 885 58.28 -17.69 -38.25
C ILE A 885 59.76 -17.97 -38.03
N LYS A 886 60.06 -19.11 -37.40
CA LYS A 886 61.44 -19.57 -37.08
C LYS A 886 62.10 -20.16 -38.30
#